data_9c00539e50692ad0ce68a7735f565005
#
_entry.id   9c00539e50692ad0ce68a7735f565005
#
_cell.length_a   1.000
_cell.length_b   1.000
_cell.length_c   1.000
_cell.angle_alpha   90.00
_cell.angle_beta   90.00
_cell.angle_gamma   90.00
#
_symmetry.space_group_name_H-M   'P 1'
#
loop_
_entity.id
_entity.type
_entity.pdbx_description
1 polymer ?
#
loop_
_entity_poly.entity_id
_entity_poly.type
_entity_poly.pdbx_seq_one_letter_code
_entity_poly.pdbx_strand_id
1 'polypeptide(L)'
;MYSTIPLQRQWARFAHVCRALSSLEGHKLPVGGKSIDGISPPLRISRSPTDILQALAATVGVDPTAPHYKYHDDPFLIPQSNYRKRAYALSAEAGRKAATWIRDEQPHLFTTREWDPPMKMKTPYFNADPHIDAFTPRPIYNDESKVTEEDLLYTINNALLEDAIKVYQLLGASEGVSDELKLSLLQLLCFYNEKEPIGAEWLEERWFAAATRERQAATWKLGGLADKIFASMDPKTPEAYCTLIQGMAKYYQAERAHAFAQEAIEKGIPLSTGVYNSLLSCVGFLKEGTALRIDALKGLLAEMNEQGISPNADTLTACLRSISAWGGGKLLQTIALQIMAEFKQLNIQPSLSAYYYILCLFCKERGQRVDILTSILTDLENRECLEPSDAMDTHFFITAIGVCSDHLQDINLAERVHALLMKDDNYKLVGDAYKESIYYRHLVTVTCRHAPFEKTAKLLDTLIPNIYVPEPSVMEEIIKTLEVAGAGDRLAEVWSQLVVFGLAKRIKIVEQLLNALCQCYSYQEDEIKEKIRNAAADMLKFGQLIEDQNENRRTPTQPLSATALANIIDLCADVNDKADPSWEVVGDALGRLRSEQAVGVPDKPEILAEVAKKAANIGKPGIAATALTYLAECGFEEATKACVDTLGVMLNRPADEVQTLLQEPRSTLEASLHPSALVIAEAFHLAKTGASIDTSSSESDSDSSDSD
;
A
#
# COMPACT_ATOMS: atom_id res chain seq x y z
N MET A 1 26.76 8.57 12.64
CA MET A 1 26.95 9.81 11.87
C MET A 1 25.66 10.04 11.08
N TYR A 2 24.76 10.81 11.61
CA TYR A 2 23.51 11.18 10.92
C TYR A 2 23.87 12.07 9.74
N SER A 3 23.46 11.71 8.54
CA SER A 3 23.69 12.52 7.34
C SER A 3 22.79 13.76 7.38
N THR A 4 23.41 14.91 7.51
CA THR A 4 22.82 16.25 7.63
C THR A 4 22.34 16.84 6.28
N ILE A 5 22.04 16.00 5.28
CA ILE A 5 21.72 16.47 3.92
C ILE A 5 20.32 17.11 3.77
N PRO A 6 19.25 16.74 4.52
CA PRO A 6 17.96 17.42 4.35
C PRO A 6 17.95 18.86 4.88
N LEU A 7 18.68 19.16 5.95
CA LEU A 7 18.68 20.46 6.58
C LEU A 7 19.36 21.57 5.72
N GLN A 8 20.43 21.27 5.02
CA GLN A 8 21.10 22.27 4.18
C GLN A 8 20.26 22.72 2.98
N ARG A 9 19.45 21.83 2.39
CA ARG A 9 18.56 22.19 1.27
C ARG A 9 17.33 22.99 1.71
N GLN A 10 16.79 22.75 2.89
CA GLN A 10 15.75 23.60 3.47
C GLN A 10 16.28 25.00 3.79
N TRP A 11 17.49 25.12 4.29
CA TRP A 11 18.16 26.41 4.51
C TRP A 11 18.45 27.16 3.20
N ALA A 12 18.77 26.47 2.12
CA ALA A 12 18.97 27.11 0.80
C ALA A 12 17.64 27.68 0.26
N ARG A 13 16.52 26.98 0.42
CA ARG A 13 15.18 27.51 0.06
C ARG A 13 14.77 28.67 0.97
N PHE A 14 15.05 28.59 2.27
CA PHE A 14 14.82 29.68 3.23
C PHE A 14 15.66 30.91 2.88
N ALA A 15 16.91 30.73 2.49
CA ALA A 15 17.78 31.82 2.04
C ALA A 15 17.30 32.45 0.71
N HIS A 16 16.65 31.67 -0.16
CA HIS A 16 16.06 32.19 -1.40
C HIS A 16 14.78 33.00 -1.12
N VAL A 17 13.95 32.57 -0.20
CA VAL A 17 12.77 33.32 0.24
C VAL A 17 13.19 34.60 0.99
N CYS A 18 14.20 34.52 1.84
CA CYS A 18 14.74 35.71 2.52
C CYS A 18 15.41 36.69 1.53
N ARG A 19 16.06 36.22 0.45
CA ARG A 19 16.57 37.09 -0.62
C ARG A 19 15.46 37.70 -1.46
N ALA A 20 14.36 36.99 -1.70
CA ALA A 20 13.19 37.52 -2.37
C ALA A 20 12.49 38.60 -1.54
N LEU A 21 12.50 38.47 -0.21
CA LEU A 21 11.97 39.49 0.72
C LEU A 21 12.90 40.69 0.84
N SER A 22 14.23 40.53 0.74
CA SER A 22 15.17 41.64 0.75
C SER A 22 15.27 42.41 -0.58
N SER A 23 14.77 41.84 -1.68
CA SER A 23 14.70 42.54 -2.97
C SER A 23 13.47 43.45 -3.13
N LEU A 24 12.57 43.50 -2.13
CA LEU A 24 11.43 44.41 -2.08
C LEU A 24 11.76 45.78 -1.48
N GLU A 25 13.01 46.05 -1.12
CA GLU A 25 13.47 47.37 -0.62
C GLU A 25 13.67 48.44 -1.70
N GLY A 26 12.94 48.38 -2.79
CA GLY A 26 13.13 49.27 -3.93
C GLY A 26 12.01 50.28 -4.23
N HIS A 27 10.88 50.25 -3.55
CA HIS A 27 9.80 51.22 -3.80
C HIS A 27 9.81 52.37 -2.74
N LYS A 28 10.49 53.46 -3.08
CA LYS A 28 10.32 54.75 -2.40
C LYS A 28 8.91 55.27 -2.70
N LEU A 29 8.00 55.13 -1.75
CA LEU A 29 6.72 55.84 -1.79
C LEU A 29 6.92 57.33 -1.43
N PRO A 30 6.18 58.25 -2.02
CA PRO A 30 6.35 59.70 -1.78
C PRO A 30 6.00 60.03 -0.34
N VAL A 31 6.95 60.62 0.37
CA VAL A 31 6.76 61.15 1.70
C VAL A 31 5.99 62.44 1.60
N GLY A 32 4.74 62.42 1.98
CA GLY A 32 3.87 63.61 2.05
C GLY A 32 3.08 63.67 3.37
N GLY A 33 3.74 63.96 4.46
CA GLY A 33 3.09 64.21 5.74
C GLY A 33 4.02 65.00 6.65
N LYS A 34 3.66 66.22 7.00
CA LYS A 34 4.39 67.09 7.95
C LYS A 34 4.34 66.43 9.34
N SER A 35 5.53 66.08 9.88
CA SER A 35 5.69 65.54 11.21
C SER A 35 5.32 66.61 12.23
N ILE A 36 4.47 66.29 13.18
CA ILE A 36 4.28 66.98 14.44
C ILE A 36 5.18 66.26 15.44
N ASP A 37 6.13 66.99 16.04
CA ASP A 37 7.05 66.51 17.07
C ASP A 37 8.09 65.44 16.69
N GLY A 38 8.58 65.42 15.45
CA GLY A 38 9.72 64.55 15.08
C GLY A 38 9.43 63.03 15.06
N ILE A 39 8.20 62.64 15.40
CA ILE A 39 7.78 61.23 15.36
C ILE A 39 6.92 61.01 14.13
N SER A 40 7.43 60.31 13.12
CA SER A 40 6.62 59.87 12.01
C SER A 40 6.01 58.47 12.31
N PRO A 41 4.68 58.33 12.25
CA PRO A 41 4.08 57.01 12.43
C PRO A 41 4.58 56.07 11.33
N PRO A 42 4.90 54.81 11.68
CA PRO A 42 5.33 53.86 10.66
C PRO A 42 4.21 53.64 9.63
N LEU A 43 4.59 53.57 8.37
CA LEU A 43 3.66 53.27 7.30
C LEU A 43 3.00 51.90 7.52
N ARG A 44 1.69 51.88 7.41
CA ARG A 44 0.94 50.62 7.51
C ARG A 44 1.35 49.71 6.36
N ILE A 45 1.99 48.58 6.69
CA ILE A 45 2.33 47.55 5.71
C ILE A 45 1.02 46.88 5.30
N SER A 46 0.73 46.84 3.99
CA SER A 46 -0.38 46.06 3.44
C SER A 46 -0.03 44.60 3.59
N ARG A 47 -0.81 43.87 4.35
CA ARG A 47 -0.62 42.42 4.61
C ARG A 47 -1.70 41.66 3.89
N SER A 48 -1.33 40.49 3.38
CA SER A 48 -2.32 39.54 2.87
C SER A 48 -3.09 38.90 4.05
N PRO A 49 -4.26 38.33 3.82
CA PRO A 49 -5.04 37.65 4.87
C PRO A 49 -4.29 36.52 5.55
N THR A 50 -3.30 35.94 4.88
CA THR A 50 -2.51 34.79 5.35
C THR A 50 -1.15 35.16 5.93
N ASP A 51 -0.69 36.42 5.83
CA ASP A 51 0.65 36.83 6.30
C ASP A 51 0.88 36.55 7.77
N ILE A 52 -0.13 36.75 8.62
CA ILE A 52 -0.04 36.49 10.06
C ILE A 52 0.11 34.98 10.30
N LEU A 53 -0.67 34.15 9.60
CA LEU A 53 -0.58 32.69 9.69
C LEU A 53 0.78 32.18 9.20
N GLN A 54 1.30 32.74 8.10
CA GLN A 54 2.62 32.41 7.60
C GLN A 54 3.73 32.81 8.57
N ALA A 55 3.64 33.99 9.17
CA ALA A 55 4.58 34.44 10.19
C ALA A 55 4.54 33.54 11.43
N LEU A 56 3.36 33.15 11.89
CA LEU A 56 3.20 32.24 13.02
C LEU A 56 3.71 30.83 12.66
N ALA A 57 3.40 30.32 11.47
CA ALA A 57 3.89 29.03 11.00
C ALA A 57 5.43 29.01 10.87
N ALA A 58 6.05 30.13 10.48
CA ALA A 58 7.50 30.24 10.40
C ALA A 58 8.21 30.22 11.78
N THR A 59 7.49 30.56 12.85
CA THR A 59 8.03 30.50 14.23
C THR A 59 7.85 29.12 14.87
N VAL A 60 7.03 28.26 14.31
CA VAL A 60 6.83 26.88 14.79
C VAL A 60 8.02 26.04 14.32
N GLY A 61 8.77 25.52 15.27
CA GLY A 61 9.85 24.57 14.97
C GLY A 61 9.29 23.28 14.37
N VAL A 62 10.04 22.67 13.47
CA VAL A 62 9.71 21.33 12.96
C VAL A 62 10.26 20.32 13.96
N ASP A 63 9.40 19.49 14.53
CA ASP A 63 9.82 18.39 15.37
C ASP A 63 10.48 17.30 14.49
N PRO A 64 11.80 17.07 14.63
CA PRO A 64 12.49 16.07 13.82
C PRO A 64 12.12 14.63 14.18
N THR A 65 11.43 14.44 15.32
CA THR A 65 10.96 13.12 15.79
C THR A 65 9.51 12.86 15.42
N ALA A 66 8.80 13.87 14.90
CA ALA A 66 7.42 13.70 14.48
C ALA A 66 7.30 12.69 13.33
N PRO A 67 6.35 11.76 13.38
CA PRO A 67 6.08 10.83 12.27
C PRO A 67 5.64 11.61 11.02
N HIS A 68 5.84 11.02 9.87
CA HIS A 68 5.41 11.64 8.61
C HIS A 68 3.88 11.76 8.60
N TYR A 69 3.35 12.99 8.52
CA TYR A 69 1.91 13.29 8.66
C TYR A 69 1.02 12.49 7.68
N LYS A 70 1.53 12.14 6.50
CA LYS A 70 0.84 11.33 5.49
C LYS A 70 0.40 9.97 6.04
N TYR A 71 1.11 9.45 7.03
CA TYR A 71 0.85 8.14 7.63
C TYR A 71 0.17 8.25 9.00
N HIS A 72 -0.25 9.44 9.41
CA HIS A 72 -0.76 9.80 10.73
C HIS A 72 0.29 9.81 11.83
N ASP A 73 0.00 10.52 12.92
CA ASP A 73 0.89 10.61 14.08
C ASP A 73 0.88 9.33 14.91
N ASP A 74 -0.23 8.59 14.88
CA ASP A 74 -0.40 7.34 15.60
C ASP A 74 -0.57 6.16 14.62
N PRO A 75 0.43 5.26 14.50
CA PRO A 75 0.33 4.09 13.64
C PRO A 75 -0.86 3.17 13.95
N PHE A 76 -1.36 3.18 15.19
CA PHE A 76 -2.54 2.41 15.57
C PHE A 76 -3.82 2.89 14.87
N LEU A 77 -3.92 4.17 14.56
CA LEU A 77 -5.05 4.77 13.85
C LEU A 77 -5.01 4.51 12.35
N ILE A 78 -3.88 4.11 11.79
CA ILE A 78 -3.78 3.76 10.36
C ILE A 78 -4.67 2.54 10.07
N PRO A 79 -5.60 2.63 9.11
CA PRO A 79 -6.49 1.52 8.80
C PRO A 79 -5.71 0.37 8.12
N GLN A 80 -5.43 -0.69 8.86
CA GLN A 80 -4.63 -1.82 8.40
C GLN A 80 -5.42 -2.86 7.61
N SER A 81 -6.64 -3.18 8.08
CA SER A 81 -7.46 -4.19 7.41
C SER A 81 -8.15 -3.62 6.17
N ASN A 82 -8.30 -4.45 5.14
CA ASN A 82 -9.04 -4.09 3.94
C ASN A 82 -10.47 -3.63 4.25
N TYR A 83 -11.11 -4.23 5.24
CA TYR A 83 -12.43 -3.82 5.69
C TYR A 83 -12.44 -2.38 6.22
N ARG A 84 -11.50 -2.03 7.12
CA ARG A 84 -11.39 -0.66 7.66
C ARG A 84 -11.07 0.36 6.58
N LYS A 85 -10.12 0.07 5.69
CA LYS A 85 -9.77 0.94 4.55
C LYS A 85 -11.00 1.21 3.68
N ARG A 86 -11.74 0.15 3.33
CA ARG A 86 -12.99 0.28 2.56
C ARG A 86 -14.05 1.10 3.31
N ALA A 87 -14.24 0.85 4.60
CA ALA A 87 -15.20 1.58 5.41
C ALA A 87 -14.87 3.08 5.46
N TYR A 88 -13.61 3.44 5.61
CA TYR A 88 -13.16 4.84 5.61
C TYR A 88 -13.37 5.50 4.23
N ALA A 89 -13.01 4.84 3.15
CA ALA A 89 -13.23 5.33 1.79
C ALA A 89 -14.73 5.55 1.50
N LEU A 90 -15.59 4.60 1.86
CA LEU A 90 -17.04 4.72 1.72
C LEU A 90 -17.63 5.82 2.61
N SER A 91 -17.10 6.00 3.82
CA SER A 91 -17.54 7.07 4.74
C SER A 91 -17.15 8.45 4.22
N ALA A 92 -15.95 8.61 3.70
CA ALA A 92 -15.50 9.85 3.05
C ALA A 92 -16.37 10.20 1.83
N GLU A 93 -16.68 9.21 0.99
CA GLU A 93 -17.54 9.38 -0.17
C GLU A 93 -18.98 9.72 0.23
N ALA A 94 -19.54 9.06 1.23
CA ALA A 94 -20.87 9.37 1.75
C ALA A 94 -20.93 10.80 2.31
N GLY A 95 -19.91 11.22 3.06
CA GLY A 95 -19.81 12.59 3.59
C GLY A 95 -19.72 13.63 2.49
N ARG A 96 -18.92 13.38 1.45
CA ARG A 96 -18.80 14.27 0.29
C ARG A 96 -20.13 14.39 -0.47
N LYS A 97 -20.83 13.28 -0.74
CA LYS A 97 -22.15 13.30 -1.38
C LYS A 97 -23.18 14.04 -0.56
N ALA A 98 -23.20 13.81 0.75
CA ALA A 98 -24.09 14.53 1.65
C ALA A 98 -23.82 16.04 1.65
N ALA A 99 -22.55 16.45 1.71
CA ALA A 99 -22.15 17.86 1.65
C ALA A 99 -22.52 18.51 0.31
N THR A 100 -22.32 17.80 -0.80
CA THR A 100 -22.73 18.27 -2.13
C THR A 100 -24.23 18.43 -2.21
N TRP A 101 -24.99 17.44 -1.76
CA TRP A 101 -26.45 17.52 -1.75
C TRP A 101 -26.99 18.66 -0.88
N ILE A 102 -26.48 18.84 0.35
CA ILE A 102 -26.85 19.96 1.21
C ILE A 102 -26.55 21.30 0.55
N ARG A 103 -25.39 21.43 -0.09
CA ARG A 103 -24.99 22.63 -0.82
C ARG A 103 -25.96 22.95 -1.96
N ASP A 104 -26.36 21.94 -2.74
CA ASP A 104 -27.22 22.10 -3.92
C ASP A 104 -28.68 22.38 -3.52
N GLU A 105 -29.19 21.75 -2.46
CA GLU A 105 -30.55 21.95 -1.93
C GLU A 105 -30.69 23.24 -1.11
N GLN A 106 -29.63 23.68 -0.43
CA GLN A 106 -29.65 24.83 0.47
C GLN A 106 -28.55 25.86 0.12
N PRO A 107 -28.51 26.38 -1.11
CA PRO A 107 -27.45 27.28 -1.53
C PRO A 107 -27.36 28.55 -0.68
N HIS A 108 -28.49 29.00 -0.09
CA HIS A 108 -28.53 30.16 0.78
C HIS A 108 -27.74 30.02 2.08
N LEU A 109 -27.45 28.80 2.54
CA LEU A 109 -26.61 28.55 3.71
C LEU A 109 -25.12 28.78 3.42
N PHE A 110 -24.73 28.73 2.16
CA PHE A 110 -23.35 28.87 1.69
C PHE A 110 -23.08 30.24 1.06
N THR A 111 -24.07 31.17 1.10
CA THR A 111 -23.90 32.54 0.63
C THR A 111 -23.21 33.38 1.69
N THR A 112 -22.27 34.23 1.26
CA THR A 112 -21.69 35.25 2.14
C THR A 112 -22.75 36.19 2.64
N ARG A 113 -22.66 36.59 3.90
CA ARG A 113 -23.49 37.65 4.47
C ARG A 113 -23.33 38.93 3.65
N GLU A 114 -24.40 39.68 3.48
CA GLU A 114 -24.54 40.94 2.76
C GLU A 114 -23.64 42.09 3.31
N TRP A 115 -22.36 41.85 3.55
CA TRP A 115 -21.48 42.83 4.17
C TRP A 115 -20.55 43.53 3.22
N ASP A 116 -20.50 43.15 1.97
CA ASP A 116 -19.76 43.85 0.94
C ASP A 116 -20.69 44.68 0.01
N PRO A 117 -20.33 45.96 -0.25
CA PRO A 117 -21.12 46.82 -1.11
C PRO A 117 -21.16 46.27 -2.53
N PRO A 118 -22.15 46.69 -3.31
CA PRO A 118 -22.77 45.93 -4.36
C PRO A 118 -21.85 45.66 -5.55
N MET A 119 -21.11 44.58 -5.54
CA MET A 119 -20.77 43.92 -6.78
C MET A 119 -22.01 43.18 -7.24
N LYS A 120 -22.45 43.49 -8.46
CA LYS A 120 -23.53 42.81 -9.15
C LYS A 120 -23.11 41.35 -9.41
N MET A 121 -23.05 40.53 -8.37
CA MET A 121 -22.84 39.11 -8.56
C MET A 121 -24.16 38.42 -8.86
N LYS A 122 -24.22 37.77 -10.02
CA LYS A 122 -25.39 37.00 -10.48
C LYS A 122 -25.52 35.65 -9.71
N THR A 123 -24.57 35.29 -8.87
CA THR A 123 -24.59 34.05 -8.08
C THR A 123 -24.00 34.33 -6.71
N PRO A 124 -24.59 33.79 -5.62
CA PRO A 124 -24.06 33.90 -4.29
C PRO A 124 -22.84 32.98 -4.17
N TYR A 125 -21.64 33.58 -4.12
CA TYR A 125 -20.40 32.83 -3.91
C TYR A 125 -19.95 32.97 -2.49
N PHE A 126 -19.43 31.87 -1.95
CA PHE A 126 -18.65 31.90 -0.72
C PHE A 126 -17.24 32.40 -1.06
N ASN A 127 -16.97 33.66 -0.78
CA ASN A 127 -15.63 34.24 -0.99
C ASN A 127 -14.74 33.93 0.22
N ALA A 128 -14.17 32.72 0.25
CA ALA A 128 -13.01 32.48 1.10
C ALA A 128 -11.77 33.14 0.46
N ASP A 129 -10.91 33.75 1.29
CA ASP A 129 -9.62 34.25 0.83
C ASP A 129 -8.52 33.53 1.61
N PRO A 130 -7.71 32.68 0.96
CA PRO A 130 -7.76 32.36 -0.47
C PRO A 130 -9.03 31.58 -0.88
N HIS A 131 -9.41 31.70 -2.15
CA HIS A 131 -10.58 31.02 -2.72
C HIS A 131 -10.46 29.50 -2.57
N ILE A 132 -11.51 28.87 -2.06
CA ILE A 132 -11.59 27.42 -1.90
C ILE A 132 -12.67 26.88 -2.82
N ASP A 133 -12.27 26.25 -3.93
CA ASP A 133 -13.17 25.74 -4.96
C ASP A 133 -14.19 24.73 -4.41
N ALA A 134 -13.82 23.96 -3.40
CA ALA A 134 -14.70 22.96 -2.76
C ALA A 134 -15.94 23.57 -2.09
N PHE A 135 -15.87 24.86 -1.70
CA PHE A 135 -16.99 25.59 -1.09
C PHE A 135 -17.82 26.40 -2.09
N THR A 136 -17.39 26.46 -3.35
CA THR A 136 -18.13 27.18 -4.37
C THR A 136 -19.29 26.30 -4.87
N PRO A 137 -20.55 26.74 -4.77
CA PRO A 137 -21.67 25.99 -5.30
C PRO A 137 -21.57 25.89 -6.83
N ARG A 138 -21.80 24.69 -7.37
CA ARG A 138 -21.82 24.48 -8.82
C ARG A 138 -23.07 25.12 -9.42
N PRO A 139 -22.97 25.77 -10.58
CA PRO A 139 -24.17 26.23 -11.29
C PRO A 139 -25.01 25.01 -11.69
N ILE A 140 -26.32 25.12 -11.54
CA ILE A 140 -27.29 24.09 -11.93
C ILE A 140 -27.99 24.56 -13.20
N TYR A 141 -27.90 23.77 -14.25
CA TYR A 141 -28.54 24.07 -15.53
C TYR A 141 -29.83 23.26 -15.70
N ASN A 142 -30.97 23.95 -15.73
CA ASN A 142 -32.28 23.38 -15.99
C ASN A 142 -32.73 23.69 -17.43
N ASP A 143 -33.80 23.05 -17.92
CA ASP A 143 -34.30 23.24 -19.28
C ASP A 143 -34.79 24.69 -19.56
N GLU A 144 -35.09 25.43 -18.48
CA GLU A 144 -35.50 26.87 -18.56
C GLU A 144 -34.32 27.84 -18.37
N SER A 145 -33.10 27.33 -18.14
CA SER A 145 -31.93 28.17 -17.87
C SER A 145 -31.53 28.94 -19.13
N LYS A 146 -31.33 30.24 -18.99
CA LYS A 146 -30.73 31.08 -20.06
C LYS A 146 -29.20 30.87 -19.99
N VAL A 147 -28.68 30.17 -20.97
CA VAL A 147 -27.27 29.84 -21.08
C VAL A 147 -26.56 30.68 -22.13
N THR A 148 -25.28 30.89 -21.95
CA THR A 148 -24.39 31.65 -22.85
C THR A 148 -23.19 30.79 -23.27
N GLU A 149 -22.43 31.24 -24.27
CA GLU A 149 -21.17 30.58 -24.65
C GLU A 149 -20.14 30.58 -23.50
N GLU A 150 -20.19 31.58 -22.61
CA GLU A 150 -19.35 31.65 -21.44
C GLU A 150 -19.65 30.50 -20.45
N ASP A 151 -20.93 30.14 -20.30
CA ASP A 151 -21.35 29.01 -19.47
C ASP A 151 -20.83 27.67 -20.06
N LEU A 152 -20.87 27.55 -21.40
CA LEU A 152 -20.32 26.40 -22.09
C LEU A 152 -18.79 26.30 -21.87
N LEU A 153 -18.08 27.41 -22.02
CA LEU A 153 -16.64 27.47 -21.78
C LEU A 153 -16.31 27.13 -20.32
N TYR A 154 -17.09 27.64 -19.36
CA TYR A 154 -16.94 27.32 -17.95
C TYR A 154 -17.10 25.82 -17.69
N THR A 155 -18.14 25.18 -18.22
CA THR A 155 -18.37 23.76 -18.03
C THR A 155 -17.29 22.89 -18.69
N ILE A 156 -16.78 23.29 -19.85
CA ILE A 156 -15.68 22.61 -20.54
C ILE A 156 -14.39 22.71 -19.72
N ASN A 157 -14.01 23.89 -19.24
CA ASN A 157 -12.79 24.12 -18.49
C ASN A 157 -12.76 23.37 -17.14
N ASN A 158 -13.95 23.20 -16.53
CA ASN A 158 -14.09 22.44 -15.28
C ASN A 158 -14.37 20.95 -15.51
N ALA A 159 -14.36 20.48 -16.76
CA ALA A 159 -14.65 19.08 -17.13
C ALA A 159 -16.00 18.56 -16.61
N LEU A 160 -17.01 19.44 -16.51
CA LEU A 160 -18.39 19.12 -16.13
C LEU A 160 -19.14 18.61 -17.36
N LEU A 161 -18.97 17.32 -17.65
CA LEU A 161 -19.37 16.78 -18.94
C LEU A 161 -20.90 16.78 -19.15
N GLU A 162 -21.66 16.31 -18.16
CA GLU A 162 -23.13 16.28 -18.22
C GLU A 162 -23.70 17.69 -18.40
N ASP A 163 -23.16 18.65 -17.62
CA ASP A 163 -23.55 20.07 -17.74
C ASP A 163 -23.13 20.64 -19.07
N ALA A 164 -21.93 20.34 -19.58
CA ALA A 164 -21.47 20.80 -20.90
C ALA A 164 -22.37 20.30 -22.04
N ILE A 165 -22.78 19.04 -22.00
CA ILE A 165 -23.72 18.44 -22.96
C ILE A 165 -25.09 19.18 -22.89
N LYS A 166 -25.58 19.42 -21.67
CA LYS A 166 -26.85 20.07 -21.44
C LYS A 166 -26.83 21.53 -21.92
N VAL A 167 -25.81 22.31 -21.56
CA VAL A 167 -25.62 23.68 -21.99
C VAL A 167 -25.50 23.76 -23.52
N TYR A 168 -24.77 22.85 -24.17
CA TYR A 168 -24.67 22.79 -25.62
C TYR A 168 -26.02 22.51 -26.28
N GLN A 169 -26.84 21.62 -25.71
CA GLN A 169 -28.21 21.36 -26.22
C GLN A 169 -29.13 22.58 -26.06
N LEU A 170 -29.04 23.30 -24.95
CA LEU A 170 -29.83 24.52 -24.68
C LEU A 170 -29.42 25.68 -25.59
N LEU A 171 -28.14 25.75 -26.03
CA LEU A 171 -27.68 26.75 -27.01
C LEU A 171 -28.16 26.49 -28.45
N GLY A 172 -28.92 25.40 -28.69
CA GLY A 172 -29.49 25.10 -29.99
C GLY A 172 -28.59 24.31 -30.94
N ALA A 173 -27.70 23.53 -30.37
CA ALA A 173 -26.92 22.42 -30.96
C ALA A 173 -26.10 22.68 -32.25
N SER A 174 -26.22 23.72 -33.01
CA SER A 174 -25.36 23.96 -34.18
C SER A 174 -25.30 25.42 -34.69
N GLU A 175 -26.32 26.23 -34.50
CA GLU A 175 -26.39 27.56 -35.11
C GLU A 175 -25.89 28.69 -34.20
N GLY A 176 -25.75 28.43 -32.88
CA GLY A 176 -25.40 29.47 -31.89
C GLY A 176 -24.04 29.32 -31.22
N VAL A 177 -23.20 28.33 -31.63
CA VAL A 177 -21.93 28.04 -30.95
C VAL A 177 -20.76 28.21 -31.91
N SER A 178 -19.71 28.93 -31.48
CA SER A 178 -18.52 29.14 -32.30
C SER A 178 -17.77 27.81 -32.56
N ASP A 179 -17.11 27.72 -33.71
CA ASP A 179 -16.40 26.49 -34.09
C ASP A 179 -15.21 26.17 -33.14
N GLU A 180 -14.64 27.18 -32.49
CA GLU A 180 -13.61 26.99 -31.46
C GLU A 180 -14.20 26.30 -30.23
N LEU A 181 -15.39 26.69 -29.78
CA LEU A 181 -16.08 26.05 -28.67
C LEU A 181 -16.56 24.65 -29.03
N LYS A 182 -17.03 24.42 -30.27
CA LYS A 182 -17.35 23.07 -30.77
C LYS A 182 -16.13 22.16 -30.73
N LEU A 183 -14.95 22.67 -31.12
CA LEU A 183 -13.69 21.91 -31.06
C LEU A 183 -13.32 21.60 -29.63
N SER A 184 -13.39 22.55 -28.70
CA SER A 184 -13.10 22.35 -27.29
C SER A 184 -14.06 21.33 -26.65
N LEU A 185 -15.36 21.41 -27.00
CA LEU A 185 -16.34 20.41 -26.55
C LEU A 185 -16.05 19.03 -27.15
N LEU A 186 -15.68 18.98 -28.44
CA LEU A 186 -15.28 17.73 -29.11
C LEU A 186 -14.07 17.09 -28.38
N GLN A 187 -13.07 17.87 -27.99
CA GLN A 187 -11.92 17.41 -27.22
C GLN A 187 -12.35 16.78 -25.89
N LEU A 188 -13.22 17.46 -25.14
CA LEU A 188 -13.75 16.98 -23.87
C LEU A 188 -14.52 15.65 -24.05
N LEU A 189 -15.42 15.60 -25.03
CA LEU A 189 -16.24 14.42 -25.33
C LEU A 189 -15.38 13.23 -25.79
N CYS A 190 -14.38 13.46 -26.64
CA CYS A 190 -13.46 12.42 -27.11
C CYS A 190 -12.58 11.90 -25.98
N PHE A 191 -12.14 12.77 -25.09
CA PHE A 191 -11.26 12.39 -23.99
C PHE A 191 -11.97 11.49 -22.96
N TYR A 192 -13.23 11.80 -22.62
CA TYR A 192 -14.01 11.08 -21.60
C TYR A 192 -15.03 10.08 -22.16
N ASN A 193 -15.14 9.94 -23.49
CA ASN A 193 -16.12 9.08 -24.17
C ASN A 193 -17.56 9.34 -23.71
N GLU A 194 -17.92 10.62 -23.61
CA GLU A 194 -19.22 11.08 -23.14
C GLU A 194 -19.63 10.56 -21.74
N LYS A 195 -18.68 10.28 -20.87
CA LYS A 195 -18.92 9.86 -19.47
C LYS A 195 -18.29 10.86 -18.51
N GLU A 196 -18.95 11.13 -17.40
CA GLU A 196 -18.38 11.97 -16.36
C GLU A 196 -16.97 11.51 -15.93
N PRO A 197 -16.03 12.45 -15.77
CA PRO A 197 -14.69 12.13 -15.26
C PRO A 197 -14.79 11.54 -13.85
N ILE A 198 -13.91 10.60 -13.57
CA ILE A 198 -13.78 10.04 -12.22
C ILE A 198 -12.94 11.02 -11.41
N GLY A 199 -13.42 11.42 -10.24
CA GLY A 199 -12.68 12.29 -9.33
C GLY A 199 -11.32 11.69 -8.95
N ALA A 200 -10.30 12.53 -8.77
CA ALA A 200 -8.93 12.10 -8.44
C ALA A 200 -8.89 11.23 -7.18
N GLU A 201 -9.70 11.55 -6.20
CA GLU A 201 -9.83 10.79 -4.94
C GLU A 201 -10.28 9.34 -5.18
N TRP A 202 -11.13 9.10 -6.16
CA TRP A 202 -11.56 7.75 -6.53
C TRP A 202 -10.49 6.98 -7.27
N LEU A 203 -9.63 7.67 -8.02
CA LEU A 203 -8.51 7.06 -8.72
C LEU A 203 -7.42 6.59 -7.75
N GLU A 204 -7.21 7.34 -6.67
CA GLU A 204 -6.25 6.99 -5.62
C GLU A 204 -6.75 5.84 -4.73
N GLU A 205 -8.07 5.66 -4.61
CA GLU A 205 -8.66 4.64 -3.78
C GLU A 205 -8.74 3.28 -4.48
N ARG A 206 -7.99 2.32 -3.97
CA ARG A 206 -7.93 0.95 -4.50
C ARG A 206 -9.30 0.30 -4.67
N TRP A 207 -10.25 0.62 -3.79
CA TRP A 207 -11.60 0.03 -3.76
C TRP A 207 -12.43 0.40 -4.98
N PHE A 208 -12.13 1.52 -5.59
CA PHE A 208 -12.80 1.99 -6.80
C PHE A 208 -12.07 1.61 -8.09
N ALA A 209 -10.94 0.91 -7.98
CA ALA A 209 -10.15 0.48 -9.13
C ALA A 209 -10.94 -0.41 -10.11
N ALA A 210 -11.93 -1.16 -9.64
CA ALA A 210 -12.80 -1.95 -10.51
C ALA A 210 -13.68 -1.06 -11.39
N ALA A 211 -14.34 -0.06 -10.81
CA ALA A 211 -15.15 0.91 -11.55
C ALA A 211 -14.29 1.74 -12.53
N THR A 212 -13.07 2.11 -12.12
CA THR A 212 -12.11 2.80 -13.00
C THR A 212 -11.72 1.93 -14.17
N ARG A 213 -11.40 0.65 -13.94
CA ARG A 213 -11.06 -0.31 -15.01
C ARG A 213 -12.22 -0.54 -15.96
N GLU A 214 -13.43 -0.66 -15.45
CA GLU A 214 -14.63 -0.82 -16.28
C GLU A 214 -14.85 0.40 -17.18
N ARG A 215 -14.66 1.61 -16.66
CA ARG A 215 -14.73 2.84 -17.48
C ARG A 215 -13.60 2.92 -18.50
N GLN A 216 -12.40 2.55 -18.16
CA GLN A 216 -11.26 2.49 -19.08
C GLN A 216 -11.43 1.42 -20.17
N ALA A 217 -12.09 0.32 -19.86
CA ALA A 217 -12.41 -0.74 -20.81
C ALA A 217 -13.63 -0.41 -21.68
N ALA A 218 -14.30 0.72 -21.45
CA ALA A 218 -15.44 1.11 -22.27
C ALA A 218 -15.01 1.36 -23.73
N THR A 219 -15.80 0.84 -24.66
CA THR A 219 -15.61 1.11 -26.09
C THR A 219 -16.21 2.44 -26.48
N TRP A 220 -15.79 3.00 -27.63
CA TRP A 220 -16.32 4.23 -28.20
C TRP A 220 -17.84 4.19 -28.36
N LYS A 221 -18.50 5.27 -28.00
CA LYS A 221 -19.95 5.42 -28.17
C LYS A 221 -20.30 5.80 -29.62
N LEU A 222 -20.66 4.80 -30.41
CA LEU A 222 -21.02 4.99 -31.83
C LEU A 222 -22.25 5.87 -31.98
N GLY A 223 -22.16 6.87 -32.89
CA GLY A 223 -23.26 7.82 -33.15
C GLY A 223 -23.56 8.75 -31.96
N GLY A 224 -22.64 8.87 -31.02
CA GLY A 224 -22.72 9.77 -29.89
C GLY A 224 -22.67 11.26 -30.30
N LEU A 225 -22.64 12.13 -29.30
CA LEU A 225 -22.59 13.57 -29.53
C LEU A 225 -21.26 14.00 -30.20
N ALA A 226 -20.14 13.32 -29.86
CA ALA A 226 -18.85 13.57 -30.50
C ALA A 226 -18.89 13.35 -32.04
N ASP A 227 -19.48 12.21 -32.49
CA ASP A 227 -19.66 11.95 -33.92
C ASP A 227 -20.56 13.00 -34.60
N LYS A 228 -21.62 13.46 -33.92
CA LYS A 228 -22.56 14.48 -34.44
C LYS A 228 -21.90 15.86 -34.54
N ILE A 229 -21.15 16.29 -33.53
CA ILE A 229 -20.43 17.57 -33.53
C ILE A 229 -19.42 17.56 -34.68
N PHE A 230 -18.60 16.50 -34.78
CA PHE A 230 -17.64 16.37 -35.89
C PHE A 230 -18.32 16.43 -37.27
N ALA A 231 -19.49 15.81 -37.43
CA ALA A 231 -20.24 15.85 -38.66
C ALA A 231 -20.81 17.25 -38.98
N SER A 232 -21.15 18.07 -37.95
CA SER A 232 -21.69 19.40 -38.09
C SER A 232 -20.65 20.49 -38.38
N MET A 233 -19.35 20.20 -38.21
CA MET A 233 -18.25 21.11 -38.48
C MET A 233 -18.00 21.20 -40.01
N ASP A 234 -18.05 22.39 -40.59
CA ASP A 234 -17.75 22.64 -42.01
C ASP A 234 -17.08 24.02 -42.18
N PRO A 235 -15.81 24.11 -42.60
CA PRO A 235 -14.91 23.04 -42.95
C PRO A 235 -14.38 22.29 -41.73
N LYS A 236 -14.10 20.98 -41.89
CA LYS A 236 -13.48 20.17 -40.84
C LYS A 236 -12.03 20.57 -40.70
N THR A 237 -11.66 20.98 -39.48
CA THR A 237 -10.28 21.38 -39.15
C THR A 237 -9.35 20.19 -38.96
N PRO A 238 -8.02 20.34 -39.17
CA PRO A 238 -7.06 19.29 -38.88
C PRO A 238 -7.13 18.82 -37.41
N GLU A 239 -7.35 19.77 -36.49
CA GLU A 239 -7.46 19.50 -35.04
C GLU A 239 -8.70 18.65 -34.73
N ALA A 240 -9.81 18.85 -35.44
CA ALA A 240 -11.02 18.03 -35.25
C ALA A 240 -10.81 16.59 -35.69
N TYR A 241 -10.12 16.33 -36.83
CA TYR A 241 -9.71 14.97 -37.22
C TYR A 241 -8.78 14.35 -36.21
N CYS A 242 -7.74 15.09 -35.79
CA CYS A 242 -6.79 14.59 -34.79
C CYS A 242 -7.49 14.20 -33.50
N THR A 243 -8.39 15.03 -33.00
CA THR A 243 -9.15 14.81 -31.77
C THR A 243 -10.04 13.57 -31.86
N LEU A 244 -10.78 13.44 -32.96
CA LEU A 244 -11.69 12.31 -33.16
C LEU A 244 -10.93 10.99 -33.29
N ILE A 245 -9.85 10.95 -34.07
CA ILE A 245 -9.01 9.75 -34.27
C ILE A 245 -8.39 9.33 -32.92
N GLN A 246 -7.83 10.25 -32.16
CA GLN A 246 -7.24 9.98 -30.84
C GLN A 246 -8.30 9.44 -29.88
N GLY A 247 -9.50 10.01 -29.85
CA GLY A 247 -10.60 9.54 -29.02
C GLY A 247 -11.04 8.12 -29.37
N MET A 248 -11.23 7.84 -30.65
CA MET A 248 -11.59 6.51 -31.14
C MET A 248 -10.49 5.46 -30.83
N ALA A 249 -9.22 5.81 -31.03
CA ALA A 249 -8.09 4.94 -30.71
C ALA A 249 -8.00 4.65 -29.20
N LYS A 250 -8.19 5.67 -28.36
CA LYS A 250 -8.19 5.52 -26.89
C LYS A 250 -9.26 4.55 -26.42
N TYR A 251 -10.42 4.51 -27.08
CA TYR A 251 -11.56 3.67 -26.71
C TYR A 251 -11.75 2.47 -27.66
N TYR A 252 -10.66 1.93 -28.18
CA TYR A 252 -10.58 0.63 -28.89
C TYR A 252 -11.36 0.53 -30.22
N GLN A 253 -11.67 1.67 -30.86
CA GLN A 253 -12.24 1.70 -32.22
C GLN A 253 -11.12 1.84 -33.27
N ALA A 254 -10.16 0.92 -33.23
CA ALA A 254 -8.94 0.99 -34.03
C ALA A 254 -9.20 1.04 -35.54
N GLU A 255 -10.14 0.24 -36.05
CA GLU A 255 -10.48 0.22 -37.50
C GLU A 255 -11.04 1.55 -37.99
N ARG A 256 -11.97 2.15 -37.20
CA ARG A 256 -12.53 3.46 -37.55
C ARG A 256 -11.51 4.57 -37.43
N ALA A 257 -10.70 4.55 -36.36
CA ALA A 257 -9.61 5.50 -36.18
C ALA A 257 -8.65 5.49 -37.37
N HIS A 258 -8.28 4.28 -37.83
CA HIS A 258 -7.42 4.12 -39.01
C HIS A 258 -8.12 4.60 -40.30
N ALA A 259 -9.41 4.30 -40.50
CA ALA A 259 -10.17 4.75 -41.66
C ALA A 259 -10.26 6.30 -41.73
N PHE A 260 -10.51 6.97 -40.59
CA PHE A 260 -10.50 8.44 -40.53
C PHE A 260 -9.10 9.03 -40.75
N ALA A 261 -8.04 8.35 -40.34
CA ALA A 261 -6.67 8.78 -40.62
C ALA A 261 -6.37 8.68 -42.13
N GLN A 262 -6.77 7.59 -42.80
CA GLN A 262 -6.63 7.44 -44.25
C GLN A 262 -7.46 8.50 -45.01
N GLU A 263 -8.72 8.75 -44.58
CA GLU A 263 -9.55 9.77 -45.13
C GLU A 263 -8.90 11.18 -45.04
N ALA A 264 -8.28 11.48 -43.90
CA ALA A 264 -7.58 12.77 -43.70
C ALA A 264 -6.36 12.90 -44.65
N ILE A 265 -5.58 11.80 -44.81
CA ILE A 265 -4.41 11.75 -45.70
C ILE A 265 -4.86 11.95 -47.17
N GLU A 266 -5.90 11.24 -47.61
CA GLU A 266 -6.46 11.36 -48.96
C GLU A 266 -6.95 12.80 -49.25
N LYS A 267 -7.47 13.48 -48.23
CA LYS A 267 -7.89 14.89 -48.33
C LYS A 267 -6.74 15.89 -48.19
N GLY A 268 -5.51 15.44 -47.94
CA GLY A 268 -4.36 16.28 -47.72
C GLY A 268 -4.40 17.08 -46.41
N ILE A 269 -5.14 16.60 -45.40
CA ILE A 269 -5.24 17.18 -44.09
C ILE A 269 -4.07 16.73 -43.23
N PRO A 270 -3.23 17.64 -42.69
CA PRO A 270 -2.06 17.23 -41.89
C PRO A 270 -2.51 16.63 -40.56
N LEU A 271 -1.93 15.46 -40.23
CA LEU A 271 -2.11 14.77 -38.96
C LEU A 271 -0.98 15.11 -37.99
N SER A 272 -1.26 15.08 -36.69
CA SER A 272 -0.26 15.31 -35.65
C SER A 272 0.49 14.02 -35.24
N THR A 273 1.68 14.16 -34.66
CA THR A 273 2.44 13.05 -34.06
C THR A 273 1.59 12.27 -33.05
N GLY A 274 0.71 12.96 -32.28
CA GLY A 274 -0.18 12.34 -31.31
C GLY A 274 -1.20 11.37 -31.92
N VAL A 275 -1.62 11.59 -33.18
CA VAL A 275 -2.51 10.65 -33.90
C VAL A 275 -1.76 9.35 -34.18
N TYR A 276 -0.56 9.41 -34.71
CA TYR A 276 0.25 8.21 -34.94
C TYR A 276 0.59 7.48 -33.66
N ASN A 277 0.92 8.18 -32.58
CA ASN A 277 1.12 7.59 -31.26
C ASN A 277 -0.11 6.81 -30.79
N SER A 278 -1.31 7.36 -31.00
CA SER A 278 -2.57 6.73 -30.66
C SER A 278 -2.86 5.50 -31.53
N LEU A 279 -2.64 5.60 -32.85
CA LEU A 279 -2.78 4.48 -33.78
C LEU A 279 -1.80 3.36 -33.48
N LEU A 280 -0.52 3.68 -33.19
CA LEU A 280 0.50 2.72 -32.77
C LEU A 280 0.09 2.00 -31.48
N SER A 281 -0.52 2.71 -30.55
CA SER A 281 -1.00 2.11 -29.28
C SER A 281 -2.14 1.13 -29.46
N CYS A 282 -2.93 1.23 -30.52
CA CYS A 282 -4.09 0.36 -30.80
C CYS A 282 -3.87 -0.64 -31.93
N VAL A 283 -2.68 -0.76 -32.50
CA VAL A 283 -2.34 -1.71 -33.61
C VAL A 283 -2.75 -3.16 -33.27
N GLY A 284 -2.67 -3.55 -32.00
CA GLY A 284 -3.07 -4.89 -31.56
C GLY A 284 -4.51 -5.24 -31.84
N PHE A 285 -5.40 -4.25 -32.01
CA PHE A 285 -6.81 -4.43 -32.34
C PHE A 285 -7.10 -4.38 -33.85
N LEU A 286 -6.14 -3.94 -34.67
CA LEU A 286 -6.29 -3.87 -36.13
C LEU A 286 -6.03 -5.21 -36.80
N LYS A 287 -5.12 -6.00 -36.29
CA LYS A 287 -4.67 -7.24 -36.91
C LYS A 287 -4.57 -8.39 -35.92
N GLU A 288 -4.92 -9.58 -36.37
CA GLU A 288 -4.72 -10.80 -35.59
C GLU A 288 -3.39 -11.46 -36.00
N GLY A 289 -2.69 -12.01 -35.01
CA GLY A 289 -1.39 -12.66 -35.21
C GLY A 289 -0.20 -11.71 -35.12
N THR A 290 0.86 -12.19 -34.45
CA THR A 290 2.04 -11.38 -34.10
C THR A 290 2.76 -10.83 -35.32
N ALA A 291 2.91 -11.60 -36.37
CA ALA A 291 3.61 -11.17 -37.60
C ALA A 291 2.86 -10.01 -38.28
N LEU A 292 1.55 -10.11 -38.45
CA LEU A 292 0.74 -9.06 -39.07
C LEU A 292 0.70 -7.78 -38.22
N ARG A 293 0.71 -7.92 -36.89
CA ARG A 293 0.80 -6.77 -35.99
C ARG A 293 2.14 -6.03 -36.13
N ILE A 294 3.23 -6.77 -36.25
CA ILE A 294 4.57 -6.20 -36.46
C ILE A 294 4.61 -5.45 -37.80
N ASP A 295 4.07 -6.06 -38.88
CA ASP A 295 4.04 -5.43 -40.18
C ASP A 295 3.17 -4.17 -40.18
N ALA A 296 2.03 -4.19 -39.51
CA ALA A 296 1.18 -3.02 -39.35
C ALA A 296 1.85 -1.89 -38.54
N LEU A 297 2.59 -2.24 -37.45
CA LEU A 297 3.37 -1.25 -36.68
C LEU A 297 4.46 -0.61 -37.54
N LYS A 298 5.21 -1.42 -38.30
CA LYS A 298 6.22 -0.90 -39.24
C LYS A 298 5.60 -0.06 -40.35
N GLY A 299 4.42 -0.45 -40.85
CA GLY A 299 3.67 0.29 -41.84
C GLY A 299 3.28 1.69 -41.36
N LEU A 300 2.77 1.81 -40.13
CA LEU A 300 2.43 3.12 -39.53
C LEU A 300 3.66 4.01 -39.33
N LEU A 301 4.80 3.45 -38.90
CA LEU A 301 6.06 4.21 -38.79
C LEU A 301 6.58 4.66 -40.15
N ALA A 302 6.44 3.85 -41.18
CA ALA A 302 6.79 4.23 -42.55
C ALA A 302 5.88 5.34 -43.08
N GLU A 303 4.57 5.21 -42.90
CA GLU A 303 3.58 6.22 -43.27
C GLU A 303 3.85 7.56 -42.55
N MET A 304 4.18 7.53 -41.24
CA MET A 304 4.57 8.70 -40.49
C MET A 304 5.78 9.43 -41.11
N ASN A 305 6.78 8.66 -41.55
CA ASN A 305 7.97 9.20 -42.21
C ASN A 305 7.63 9.76 -43.61
N GLU A 306 6.76 9.07 -44.39
CA GLU A 306 6.31 9.54 -45.72
C GLU A 306 5.55 10.87 -45.62
N GLN A 307 4.77 11.05 -44.55
CA GLN A 307 4.09 12.31 -44.26
C GLN A 307 5.01 13.39 -43.66
N GLY A 308 6.28 13.11 -43.47
CA GLY A 308 7.26 14.05 -42.92
C GLY A 308 7.07 14.37 -41.44
N ILE A 309 6.38 13.52 -40.69
CA ILE A 309 6.08 13.70 -39.27
C ILE A 309 7.20 13.10 -38.45
N SER A 310 7.85 13.90 -37.61
CA SER A 310 8.94 13.44 -36.76
C SER A 310 8.43 12.64 -35.55
N PRO A 311 8.98 11.45 -35.27
CA PRO A 311 8.67 10.69 -34.08
C PRO A 311 9.20 11.39 -32.82
N ASN A 312 8.58 11.11 -31.67
CA ASN A 312 9.01 11.63 -30.36
C ASN A 312 9.14 10.48 -29.32
N ALA A 313 9.43 10.83 -28.07
CA ALA A 313 9.53 9.86 -26.98
C ALA A 313 8.22 9.07 -26.76
N ASP A 314 7.07 9.73 -26.96
CA ASP A 314 5.76 9.07 -26.84
C ASP A 314 5.53 8.08 -27.97
N THR A 315 6.07 8.31 -29.17
CA THR A 315 6.04 7.37 -30.29
C THR A 315 6.77 6.08 -29.92
N LEU A 316 7.97 6.20 -29.32
CA LEU A 316 8.70 5.05 -28.79
C LEU A 316 7.91 4.31 -27.73
N THR A 317 7.34 5.04 -26.78
CA THR A 317 6.51 4.48 -25.69
C THR A 317 5.30 3.75 -26.27
N ALA A 318 4.60 4.31 -27.26
CA ALA A 318 3.46 3.69 -27.91
C ALA A 318 3.82 2.37 -28.61
N CYS A 319 4.97 2.34 -29.32
CA CYS A 319 5.48 1.11 -29.94
C CYS A 319 5.78 0.01 -28.90
N LEU A 320 6.50 0.36 -27.84
CA LEU A 320 6.89 -0.58 -26.79
C LEU A 320 5.69 -1.09 -25.98
N ARG A 321 4.72 -0.20 -25.70
CA ARG A 321 3.45 -0.53 -25.08
C ARG A 321 2.73 -1.61 -25.88
N SER A 322 2.59 -1.41 -27.18
CA SER A 322 1.92 -2.36 -28.07
C SER A 322 2.65 -3.70 -28.11
N ILE A 323 3.97 -3.69 -28.30
CA ILE A 323 4.78 -4.92 -28.34
C ILE A 323 4.67 -5.67 -27.00
N SER A 324 4.74 -4.98 -25.87
CA SER A 324 4.61 -5.60 -24.55
C SER A 324 3.23 -6.23 -24.33
N ALA A 325 2.17 -5.63 -24.88
CA ALA A 325 0.80 -6.16 -24.78
C ALA A 325 0.58 -7.44 -25.61
N TRP A 326 1.35 -7.64 -26.68
CA TRP A 326 1.18 -8.84 -27.55
C TRP A 326 1.76 -10.11 -26.97
N GLY A 327 2.49 -10.06 -25.90
CA GLY A 327 3.05 -11.20 -25.19
C GLY A 327 4.56 -11.11 -24.99
N GLY A 328 5.16 -12.23 -24.54
CA GLY A 328 6.61 -12.39 -24.40
C GLY A 328 7.10 -13.38 -25.46
N GLY A 329 8.27 -13.12 -26.03
CA GLY A 329 8.91 -14.03 -26.95
C GLY A 329 10.18 -13.40 -27.55
N LYS A 330 11.16 -14.23 -27.90
CA LYS A 330 12.46 -13.74 -28.42
C LYS A 330 12.31 -12.80 -29.61
N LEU A 331 11.33 -13.05 -30.50
CA LEU A 331 11.08 -12.19 -31.66
C LEU A 331 10.67 -10.77 -31.22
N LEU A 332 9.71 -10.66 -30.30
CA LEU A 332 9.24 -9.36 -29.81
C LEU A 332 10.33 -8.63 -29.03
N GLN A 333 11.10 -9.35 -28.23
CA GLN A 333 12.27 -8.79 -27.53
C GLN A 333 13.30 -8.23 -28.52
N THR A 334 13.61 -8.96 -29.60
CA THR A 334 14.54 -8.49 -30.63
C THR A 334 14.04 -7.23 -31.33
N ILE A 335 12.74 -7.19 -31.68
CA ILE A 335 12.13 -6.02 -32.33
C ILE A 335 12.12 -4.81 -31.39
N ALA A 336 11.79 -5.00 -30.12
CA ALA A 336 11.81 -3.92 -29.14
C ALA A 336 13.20 -3.29 -29.01
N LEU A 337 14.27 -4.11 -28.96
CA LEU A 337 15.64 -3.62 -28.93
C LEU A 337 16.05 -2.92 -30.23
N GLN A 338 15.59 -3.40 -31.39
CA GLN A 338 15.83 -2.75 -32.68
C GLN A 338 15.20 -1.35 -32.71
N ILE A 339 13.93 -1.24 -32.31
CA ILE A 339 13.23 0.05 -32.21
C ILE A 339 13.95 0.98 -31.24
N MET A 340 14.34 0.51 -30.06
CA MET A 340 15.13 1.29 -29.11
C MET A 340 16.44 1.81 -29.72
N ALA A 341 17.14 0.98 -30.48
CA ALA A 341 18.38 1.37 -31.14
C ALA A 341 18.17 2.42 -32.24
N GLU A 342 17.12 2.29 -33.04
CA GLU A 342 16.77 3.27 -34.07
C GLU A 342 16.39 4.62 -33.46
N PHE A 343 15.55 4.63 -32.41
CA PHE A 343 15.20 5.89 -31.72
C PHE A 343 16.41 6.56 -31.05
N LYS A 344 17.33 5.77 -30.52
CA LYS A 344 18.60 6.30 -29.99
C LYS A 344 19.45 6.96 -31.09
N GLN A 345 19.49 6.43 -32.34
CA GLN A 345 20.15 7.07 -33.46
C GLN A 345 19.49 8.40 -33.84
N LEU A 346 18.19 8.52 -33.62
CA LEU A 346 17.45 9.79 -33.80
C LEU A 346 17.64 10.77 -32.63
N ASN A 347 18.48 10.46 -31.65
CA ASN A 347 18.70 11.23 -30.41
C ASN A 347 17.43 11.40 -29.57
N ILE A 348 16.47 10.48 -29.67
CA ILE A 348 15.26 10.47 -28.84
C ILE A 348 15.54 9.66 -27.57
N GLN A 349 15.47 10.32 -26.44
CA GLN A 349 15.66 9.66 -25.15
C GLN A 349 14.39 8.90 -24.74
N PRO A 350 14.51 7.63 -24.30
CA PRO A 350 13.38 6.87 -23.80
C PRO A 350 12.80 7.48 -22.50
N SER A 351 11.48 7.49 -22.37
CA SER A 351 10.79 7.84 -21.11
C SER A 351 10.90 6.72 -20.07
N LEU A 352 10.51 6.99 -18.83
CA LEU A 352 10.43 5.95 -17.80
C LEU A 352 9.40 4.87 -18.18
N SER A 353 8.28 5.25 -18.80
CA SER A 353 7.28 4.30 -19.30
C SER A 353 7.82 3.42 -20.45
N ALA A 354 8.68 3.94 -21.31
CA ALA A 354 9.36 3.12 -22.30
C ALA A 354 10.19 2.02 -21.64
N TYR A 355 10.96 2.36 -20.63
CA TYR A 355 11.75 1.39 -19.85
C TYR A 355 10.87 0.44 -19.04
N TYR A 356 9.75 0.91 -18.50
CA TYR A 356 8.75 0.04 -17.86
C TYR A 356 8.27 -1.05 -18.81
N TYR A 357 7.89 -0.73 -20.05
CA TYR A 357 7.47 -1.74 -21.03
C TYR A 357 8.58 -2.70 -21.43
N ILE A 358 9.82 -2.23 -21.52
CA ILE A 358 10.99 -3.10 -21.73
C ILE A 358 11.13 -4.09 -20.55
N LEU A 359 11.08 -3.63 -19.32
CA LEU A 359 11.13 -4.53 -18.16
C LEU A 359 9.99 -5.56 -18.18
N CYS A 360 8.76 -5.13 -18.49
CA CYS A 360 7.62 -6.03 -18.64
C CYS A 360 7.82 -7.10 -19.75
N LEU A 361 8.52 -6.76 -20.83
CA LEU A 361 8.77 -7.67 -21.95
C LEU A 361 9.88 -8.69 -21.63
N PHE A 362 10.92 -8.27 -20.92
CA PHE A 362 12.09 -9.10 -20.67
C PHE A 362 12.05 -9.86 -19.34
N CYS A 363 11.34 -9.36 -18.34
CA CYS A 363 11.31 -9.91 -16.99
C CYS A 363 9.97 -10.58 -16.65
N LYS A 364 9.36 -11.32 -17.60
CA LYS A 364 8.12 -12.08 -17.36
C LYS A 364 8.35 -13.38 -16.61
N GLU A 365 9.48 -14.04 -16.85
CA GLU A 365 9.81 -15.35 -16.29
C GLU A 365 10.87 -15.21 -15.18
N ARG A 366 10.67 -15.94 -14.09
CA ARG A 366 11.63 -15.95 -12.97
C ARG A 366 12.95 -16.60 -13.40
N GLY A 367 14.06 -16.05 -12.91
CA GLY A 367 15.40 -16.64 -13.10
C GLY A 367 16.12 -16.28 -14.39
N GLN A 368 15.53 -15.47 -15.28
CA GLN A 368 16.28 -14.92 -16.41
C GLN A 368 17.21 -13.82 -15.91
N ARG A 369 18.52 -14.06 -15.99
CA ARG A 369 19.54 -13.05 -15.77
C ARG A 369 19.64 -12.21 -17.03
N VAL A 370 19.03 -11.07 -17.02
CA VAL A 370 19.09 -10.15 -18.15
C VAL A 370 19.73 -8.86 -17.64
N ASP A 371 20.87 -8.49 -18.25
CA ASP A 371 21.61 -7.26 -17.92
C ASP A 371 20.88 -5.97 -18.37
N ILE A 372 19.62 -6.11 -18.78
CA ILE A 372 18.78 -5.00 -19.26
C ILE A 372 18.55 -3.97 -18.16
N LEU A 373 18.19 -4.40 -16.95
CA LEU A 373 17.98 -3.46 -15.85
C LEU A 373 19.25 -2.68 -15.52
N THR A 374 20.42 -3.36 -15.56
CA THR A 374 21.72 -2.71 -15.36
C THR A 374 21.97 -1.63 -16.39
N SER A 375 21.67 -1.92 -17.67
CA SER A 375 21.84 -0.96 -18.76
C SER A 375 20.88 0.23 -18.63
N ILE A 376 19.64 -0.02 -18.25
CA ILE A 376 18.62 1.02 -18.01
C ILE A 376 19.05 1.93 -16.86
N LEU A 377 19.47 1.34 -15.72
CA LEU A 377 19.91 2.13 -14.56
C LEU A 377 21.12 2.99 -14.90
N THR A 378 22.09 2.45 -15.65
CA THR A 378 23.26 3.21 -16.09
C THR A 378 22.88 4.40 -16.98
N ASP A 379 21.89 4.25 -17.86
CA ASP A 379 21.37 5.36 -18.66
C ASP A 379 20.67 6.42 -17.80
N LEU A 380 19.81 5.99 -16.87
CA LEU A 380 19.06 6.90 -16.02
C LEU A 380 19.93 7.63 -14.98
N GLU A 381 20.96 6.97 -14.45
CA GLU A 381 21.92 7.56 -13.51
C GLU A 381 22.75 8.69 -14.15
N ASN A 382 23.00 8.59 -15.47
CA ASN A 382 23.71 9.60 -16.24
C ASN A 382 22.85 10.82 -16.59
N ARG A 383 21.54 10.78 -16.36
CA ARG A 383 20.65 11.92 -16.61
C ARG A 383 20.70 12.92 -15.46
N GLU A 384 20.62 14.20 -15.80
CA GLU A 384 20.62 15.28 -14.80
C GLU A 384 19.33 15.26 -13.95
N CYS A 385 18.17 15.09 -14.60
CA CYS A 385 16.87 14.98 -13.94
C CYS A 385 15.98 13.95 -14.64
N LEU A 386 15.02 13.43 -13.91
CA LEU A 386 13.96 12.56 -14.43
C LEU A 386 12.65 13.34 -14.39
N GLU A 387 12.13 13.65 -15.57
CA GLU A 387 10.86 14.36 -15.71
C GLU A 387 9.75 13.38 -16.08
N PRO A 388 8.56 13.48 -15.43
CA PRO A 388 7.44 12.67 -15.80
C PRO A 388 6.87 13.15 -17.15
N SER A 389 6.73 12.25 -18.11
CA SER A 389 6.16 12.51 -19.43
C SER A 389 4.84 11.80 -19.67
N ASP A 390 4.63 10.64 -19.03
CA ASP A 390 3.44 9.81 -19.18
C ASP A 390 2.96 9.32 -17.81
N ALA A 391 1.65 9.07 -17.70
CA ALA A 391 1.03 8.51 -16.50
C ALA A 391 1.64 7.13 -16.11
N MET A 392 2.15 6.38 -17.09
CA MET A 392 2.79 5.08 -16.85
C MET A 392 4.22 5.17 -16.30
N ASP A 393 4.83 6.35 -16.28
CA ASP A 393 6.16 6.57 -15.69
C ASP A 393 6.22 6.17 -14.21
N THR A 394 5.10 6.33 -13.50
CA THR A 394 4.95 5.94 -12.11
C THR A 394 5.06 4.43 -11.86
N HIS A 395 5.01 3.61 -12.90
CA HIS A 395 5.16 2.16 -12.81
C HIS A 395 6.62 1.69 -12.92
N PHE A 396 7.53 2.56 -13.37
CA PHE A 396 8.92 2.16 -13.60
C PHE A 396 9.62 1.69 -12.31
N PHE A 397 9.63 2.52 -11.28
CA PHE A 397 10.34 2.19 -10.03
C PHE A 397 9.78 0.96 -9.33
N ILE A 398 8.46 0.81 -9.33
CA ILE A 398 7.79 -0.37 -8.75
C ILE A 398 8.18 -1.63 -9.50
N THR A 399 8.19 -1.57 -10.83
CA THR A 399 8.54 -2.72 -11.66
C THR A 399 10.04 -3.03 -11.54
N ALA A 400 10.91 -2.02 -11.53
CA ALA A 400 12.33 -2.20 -11.38
C ALA A 400 12.69 -2.88 -10.05
N ILE A 401 12.13 -2.40 -8.94
CA ILE A 401 12.37 -3.04 -7.63
C ILE A 401 11.74 -4.44 -7.55
N GLY A 402 10.57 -4.65 -8.15
CA GLY A 402 9.93 -5.96 -8.27
C GLY A 402 10.79 -6.95 -9.07
N VAL A 403 11.42 -6.51 -10.16
CA VAL A 403 12.37 -7.30 -10.92
C VAL A 403 13.59 -7.67 -10.07
N CYS A 404 14.13 -6.75 -9.28
CA CYS A 404 15.24 -7.03 -8.36
C CYS A 404 14.84 -8.06 -7.30
N SER A 405 13.64 -7.96 -6.74
CA SER A 405 13.15 -8.85 -5.68
C SER A 405 12.76 -10.24 -6.20
N ASP A 406 11.95 -10.30 -7.26
CA ASP A 406 11.25 -11.53 -7.63
C ASP A 406 11.97 -12.32 -8.73
N HIS A 407 12.69 -11.63 -9.62
CA HIS A 407 13.33 -12.24 -10.78
C HIS A 407 14.84 -12.39 -10.64
N LEU A 408 15.55 -11.31 -10.29
CA LEU A 408 17.01 -11.28 -10.24
C LEU A 408 17.56 -11.67 -8.88
N GLN A 409 16.81 -11.40 -7.80
CA GLN A 409 17.23 -11.60 -6.41
C GLN A 409 18.57 -10.90 -6.12
N ASP A 410 18.76 -9.69 -6.64
CA ASP A 410 20.01 -8.91 -6.56
C ASP A 410 19.80 -7.65 -5.73
N ILE A 411 20.43 -7.64 -4.56
CA ILE A 411 20.38 -6.51 -3.62
C ILE A 411 21.16 -5.30 -4.16
N ASN A 412 22.24 -5.49 -4.91
CA ASN A 412 23.03 -4.37 -5.41
C ASN A 412 22.24 -3.55 -6.45
N LEU A 413 21.49 -4.24 -7.32
CA LEU A 413 20.59 -3.57 -8.26
C LEU A 413 19.43 -2.90 -7.53
N ALA A 414 18.89 -3.52 -6.50
CA ALA A 414 17.85 -2.91 -5.67
C ALA A 414 18.33 -1.64 -4.96
N GLU A 415 19.55 -1.65 -4.43
CA GLU A 415 20.17 -0.46 -3.83
C GLU A 415 20.37 0.66 -4.86
N ARG A 416 20.77 0.33 -6.10
CA ARG A 416 20.88 1.33 -7.19
C ARG A 416 19.54 1.94 -7.55
N VAL A 417 18.49 1.10 -7.69
CA VAL A 417 17.11 1.58 -7.92
C VAL A 417 16.67 2.51 -6.80
N HIS A 418 16.94 2.12 -5.55
CA HIS A 418 16.57 2.93 -4.39
C HIS A 418 17.36 4.24 -4.32
N ALA A 419 18.65 4.19 -4.59
CA ALA A 419 19.49 5.39 -4.63
C ALA A 419 19.03 6.38 -5.73
N LEU A 420 18.66 5.86 -6.91
CA LEU A 420 18.11 6.67 -8.00
C LEU A 420 16.77 7.31 -7.60
N LEU A 421 15.90 6.56 -6.93
CA LEU A 421 14.62 7.08 -6.44
C LEU A 421 14.81 8.18 -5.38
N MET A 422 15.78 8.02 -4.49
CA MET A 422 16.05 8.99 -3.42
C MET A 422 16.89 10.20 -3.91
N LYS A 423 17.34 10.20 -5.17
CA LYS A 423 18.03 11.33 -5.77
C LYS A 423 17.02 12.46 -6.05
N ASP A 424 17.31 13.65 -5.53
CA ASP A 424 16.51 14.86 -5.75
C ASP A 424 15.00 14.69 -5.44
N ASP A 425 14.15 15.00 -6.39
CA ASP A 425 12.68 14.91 -6.28
C ASP A 425 12.10 13.64 -6.94
N ASN A 426 12.93 12.66 -7.29
CA ASN A 426 12.50 11.46 -8.01
C ASN A 426 11.49 10.59 -7.20
N TYR A 427 11.46 10.73 -5.87
CA TYR A 427 10.47 10.02 -5.03
C TYR A 427 9.01 10.33 -5.43
N LYS A 428 8.76 11.48 -6.07
CA LYS A 428 7.44 11.85 -6.60
C LYS A 428 7.01 10.97 -7.78
N LEU A 429 7.97 10.33 -8.46
CA LEU A 429 7.73 9.46 -9.61
C LEU A 429 7.16 8.08 -9.23
N VAL A 430 7.07 7.73 -7.96
CA VAL A 430 6.35 6.53 -7.51
C VAL A 430 4.83 6.70 -7.67
N GLY A 431 4.34 7.93 -7.59
CA GLY A 431 2.94 8.26 -7.76
C GLY A 431 2.15 8.27 -6.46
N ASP A 432 1.26 7.30 -6.29
CA ASP A 432 0.34 7.25 -5.15
C ASP A 432 0.85 6.39 -3.98
N ALA A 433 0.22 6.53 -2.80
CA ALA A 433 0.55 5.80 -1.60
C ALA A 433 0.41 4.26 -1.75
N TYR A 434 -0.48 3.80 -2.64
CA TYR A 434 -0.63 2.38 -2.89
C TYR A 434 0.58 1.81 -3.64
N LYS A 435 1.05 2.52 -4.67
CA LYS A 435 2.25 2.15 -5.42
C LYS A 435 3.50 2.23 -4.53
N GLU A 436 3.57 3.26 -3.68
CA GLU A 436 4.64 3.40 -2.68
C GLU A 436 4.69 2.20 -1.72
N SER A 437 3.55 1.72 -1.25
CA SER A 437 3.46 0.52 -0.42
C SER A 437 3.98 -0.73 -1.15
N ILE A 438 3.66 -0.89 -2.44
CA ILE A 438 4.18 -2.00 -3.25
C ILE A 438 5.69 -1.89 -3.43
N TYR A 439 6.20 -0.67 -3.67
CA TYR A 439 7.63 -0.41 -3.80
C TYR A 439 8.40 -0.84 -2.56
N TYR A 440 7.98 -0.37 -1.37
CA TYR A 440 8.64 -0.71 -0.12
C TYR A 440 8.47 -2.19 0.26
N ARG A 441 7.36 -2.83 -0.09
CA ARG A 441 7.20 -4.28 0.06
C ARG A 441 8.33 -5.03 -0.64
N HIS A 442 8.60 -4.74 -1.91
CA HIS A 442 9.67 -5.39 -2.67
C HIS A 442 11.05 -5.04 -2.12
N LEU A 443 11.29 -3.77 -1.77
CA LEU A 443 12.54 -3.31 -1.20
C LEU A 443 12.86 -4.02 0.12
N VAL A 444 11.91 -4.08 1.06
CA VAL A 444 12.09 -4.76 2.34
C VAL A 444 12.28 -6.26 2.12
N THR A 445 11.51 -6.88 1.23
CA THR A 445 11.64 -8.32 0.95
C THR A 445 13.01 -8.69 0.39
N VAL A 446 13.51 -7.96 -0.60
CA VAL A 446 14.84 -8.24 -1.18
C VAL A 446 15.96 -7.96 -0.17
N THR A 447 15.82 -6.92 0.64
CA THR A 447 16.78 -6.57 1.68
C THR A 447 16.82 -7.62 2.78
N CYS A 448 15.67 -8.07 3.27
CA CYS A 448 15.60 -9.15 4.27
C CYS A 448 16.25 -10.45 3.79
N ARG A 449 16.13 -10.77 2.51
CA ARG A 449 16.65 -12.03 1.96
C ARG A 449 18.11 -12.00 1.60
N HIS A 450 18.65 -10.86 1.20
CA HIS A 450 19.97 -10.81 0.53
C HIS A 450 20.95 -9.79 1.11
N ALA A 451 20.50 -8.87 1.98
CA ALA A 451 21.37 -7.89 2.59
C ALA A 451 21.96 -8.36 3.93
N PRO A 452 23.12 -7.83 4.35
CA PRO A 452 23.63 -8.00 5.72
C PRO A 452 22.65 -7.43 6.74
N PHE A 453 22.57 -8.09 7.91
CA PHE A 453 21.62 -7.74 8.97
C PHE A 453 21.66 -6.28 9.39
N GLU A 454 22.87 -5.67 9.51
CA GLU A 454 23.01 -4.26 9.93
C GLU A 454 22.37 -3.30 8.94
N LYS A 455 22.43 -3.60 7.63
CA LYS A 455 21.75 -2.80 6.60
C LYS A 455 20.24 -2.97 6.67
N THR A 456 19.79 -4.21 6.86
CA THR A 456 18.36 -4.53 7.02
C THR A 456 17.79 -3.81 8.23
N ALA A 457 18.46 -3.90 9.39
CA ALA A 457 18.03 -3.24 10.61
C ALA A 457 17.89 -1.73 10.44
N LYS A 458 18.87 -1.06 9.82
CA LYS A 458 18.79 0.39 9.54
C LYS A 458 17.64 0.75 8.62
N LEU A 459 17.39 -0.07 7.59
CA LEU A 459 16.28 0.17 6.67
C LEU A 459 14.93 0.04 7.40
N LEU A 460 14.76 -1.02 8.20
CA LEU A 460 13.54 -1.24 8.98
C LEU A 460 13.28 -0.08 9.95
N ASP A 461 14.30 0.36 10.70
CA ASP A 461 14.20 1.49 11.63
C ASP A 461 13.80 2.81 10.93
N THR A 462 14.19 2.97 9.66
CA THR A 462 13.85 4.17 8.88
C THR A 462 12.43 4.11 8.33
N LEU A 463 11.99 2.93 7.90
CA LEU A 463 10.72 2.77 7.19
C LEU A 463 9.53 2.49 8.10
N ILE A 464 9.72 1.66 9.12
CA ILE A 464 8.63 1.16 9.97
C ILE A 464 8.59 1.94 11.30
N PRO A 465 7.42 2.43 11.73
CA PRO A 465 6.09 2.34 11.11
C PRO A 465 5.75 3.52 10.18
N ASN A 466 6.59 4.55 10.12
CA ASN A 466 6.22 5.90 9.66
C ASN A 466 6.05 6.03 8.15
N ILE A 467 6.82 5.26 7.38
CA ILE A 467 6.77 5.30 5.91
C ILE A 467 6.03 4.10 5.36
N TYR A 468 6.28 2.92 5.94
CA TYR A 468 5.73 1.67 5.45
C TYR A 468 5.21 0.81 6.59
N VAL A 469 4.02 0.27 6.43
CA VAL A 469 3.43 -0.71 7.33
C VAL A 469 3.47 -2.07 6.66
N PRO A 470 4.24 -3.03 7.21
CA PRO A 470 4.43 -4.33 6.59
C PRO A 470 3.14 -5.12 6.44
N GLU A 471 2.97 -5.74 5.28
CA GLU A 471 1.94 -6.74 5.03
C GLU A 471 2.29 -8.06 5.75
N PRO A 472 1.33 -8.96 5.98
CA PRO A 472 1.57 -10.21 6.68
C PRO A 472 2.77 -11.02 6.16
N SER A 473 2.89 -11.17 4.84
CA SER A 473 3.99 -11.91 4.21
C SER A 473 5.35 -11.26 4.38
N VAL A 474 5.39 -9.94 4.44
CA VAL A 474 6.64 -9.19 4.70
C VAL A 474 7.05 -9.31 6.15
N MET A 475 6.07 -9.28 7.07
CA MET A 475 6.33 -9.48 8.49
C MET A 475 6.89 -10.89 8.76
N GLU A 476 6.39 -11.92 8.08
CA GLU A 476 6.97 -13.27 8.14
C GLU A 476 8.44 -13.29 7.69
N GLU A 477 8.81 -12.57 6.63
CA GLU A 477 10.20 -12.46 6.18
C GLU A 477 11.07 -11.66 7.17
N ILE A 478 10.52 -10.60 7.78
CA ILE A 478 11.22 -9.82 8.81
C ILE A 478 11.52 -10.72 10.02
N ILE A 479 10.53 -11.44 10.54
CA ILE A 479 10.71 -12.37 11.67
C ILE A 479 11.78 -13.39 11.34
N LYS A 480 11.75 -13.99 10.16
CA LYS A 480 12.74 -14.96 9.71
C LYS A 480 14.16 -14.39 9.63
N THR A 481 14.28 -13.16 9.15
CA THR A 481 15.58 -12.48 9.08
C THR A 481 16.14 -12.19 10.46
N LEU A 482 15.30 -11.74 11.39
CA LEU A 482 15.68 -11.49 12.79
C LEU A 482 16.05 -12.79 13.52
N GLU A 483 15.35 -13.89 13.25
CA GLU A 483 15.62 -15.23 13.76
C GLU A 483 17.01 -15.72 13.32
N VAL A 484 17.30 -15.65 12.01
CA VAL A 484 18.61 -16.03 11.45
C VAL A 484 19.74 -15.18 12.01
N ALA A 485 19.48 -13.90 12.26
CA ALA A 485 20.46 -13.00 12.88
C ALA A 485 20.60 -13.18 14.40
N GLY A 486 19.73 -13.95 15.05
CA GLY A 486 19.72 -14.12 16.51
C GLY A 486 19.37 -12.85 17.28
N ALA A 487 18.64 -11.90 16.67
CA ALA A 487 18.32 -10.59 17.24
C ALA A 487 17.10 -10.66 18.18
N GLY A 488 17.26 -11.29 19.36
CA GLY A 488 16.19 -11.52 20.32
C GLY A 488 15.51 -10.27 20.84
N ASP A 489 16.25 -9.19 21.05
CA ASP A 489 15.72 -7.90 21.48
C ASP A 489 14.70 -7.34 20.45
N ARG A 490 15.09 -7.34 19.17
CA ARG A 490 14.21 -6.89 18.09
C ARG A 490 13.02 -7.81 17.85
N LEU A 491 13.20 -9.12 18.02
CA LEU A 491 12.08 -10.06 17.93
C LEU A 491 11.03 -9.79 19.02
N ALA A 492 11.45 -9.45 20.24
CA ALA A 492 10.51 -9.05 21.30
C ALA A 492 9.75 -7.76 20.94
N GLU A 493 10.40 -6.77 20.30
CA GLU A 493 9.76 -5.54 19.84
C GLU A 493 8.75 -5.79 18.70
N VAL A 494 8.99 -6.79 17.85
CA VAL A 494 8.06 -7.17 16.77
C VAL A 494 6.67 -7.48 17.29
N TRP A 495 6.56 -8.04 18.51
CA TRP A 495 5.25 -8.28 19.13
C TRP A 495 4.41 -7.01 19.25
N SER A 496 4.99 -5.94 19.74
CA SER A 496 4.31 -4.62 19.83
C SER A 496 3.85 -4.13 18.45
N GLN A 497 4.70 -4.29 17.43
CA GLN A 497 4.36 -3.94 16.06
C GLN A 497 3.20 -4.80 15.51
N LEU A 498 3.18 -6.11 15.79
CA LEU A 498 2.09 -7.00 15.39
C LEU A 498 0.74 -6.56 16.00
N VAL A 499 0.74 -6.14 17.25
CA VAL A 499 -0.46 -5.63 17.93
C VAL A 499 -0.93 -4.32 17.29
N VAL A 500 -0.03 -3.36 17.12
CA VAL A 500 -0.31 -2.03 16.54
C VAL A 500 -0.84 -2.18 15.11
N PHE A 501 -0.24 -3.02 14.28
CA PHE A 501 -0.66 -3.23 12.89
C PHE A 501 -1.87 -4.16 12.75
N GLY A 502 -2.39 -4.71 13.86
CA GLY A 502 -3.54 -5.63 13.86
C GLY A 502 -3.23 -7.01 13.26
N LEU A 503 -1.95 -7.36 13.16
CA LEU A 503 -1.47 -8.65 12.65
C LEU A 503 -1.44 -9.74 13.74
N ALA A 504 -1.49 -9.36 15.02
CA ALA A 504 -1.52 -10.28 16.16
C ALA A 504 -2.72 -11.25 16.15
N LYS A 505 -3.77 -10.96 15.35
CA LYS A 505 -4.91 -11.86 15.11
C LYS A 505 -4.60 -13.00 14.15
N ARG A 506 -3.46 -12.98 13.47
CA ARG A 506 -3.01 -14.01 12.54
C ARG A 506 -2.14 -15.03 13.28
N ILE A 507 -2.75 -16.08 13.75
CA ILE A 507 -2.09 -17.11 14.58
C ILE A 507 -0.78 -17.61 13.97
N LYS A 508 -0.73 -17.86 12.66
CA LYS A 508 0.49 -18.32 11.99
C LYS A 508 1.69 -17.39 12.17
N ILE A 509 1.49 -16.07 12.18
CA ILE A 509 2.57 -15.10 12.40
C ILE A 509 3.00 -15.10 13.87
N VAL A 510 2.04 -15.21 14.79
CA VAL A 510 2.32 -15.30 16.23
C VAL A 510 3.10 -16.57 16.55
N GLU A 511 2.71 -17.70 15.98
CA GLU A 511 3.43 -18.98 16.14
C GLU A 511 4.84 -18.91 15.57
N GLN A 512 5.01 -18.30 14.40
CA GLN A 512 6.34 -18.09 13.81
C GLN A 512 7.21 -17.22 14.71
N LEU A 513 6.66 -16.14 15.28
CA LEU A 513 7.38 -15.28 16.21
C LEU A 513 7.77 -16.03 17.50
N LEU A 514 6.86 -16.81 18.08
CA LEU A 514 7.13 -17.62 19.27
C LEU A 514 8.24 -18.65 18.98
N ASN A 515 8.18 -19.34 17.84
CA ASN A 515 9.22 -20.28 17.44
C ASN A 515 10.59 -19.59 17.31
N ALA A 516 10.63 -18.41 16.67
CA ALA A 516 11.85 -17.63 16.51
C ALA A 516 12.42 -17.17 17.88
N LEU A 517 11.55 -16.74 18.80
CA LEU A 517 11.95 -16.37 20.17
C LEU A 517 12.53 -17.55 20.92
N CYS A 518 11.92 -18.73 20.86
CA CYS A 518 12.44 -19.96 21.50
C CYS A 518 13.81 -20.36 20.94
N GLN A 519 14.01 -20.27 19.63
CA GLN A 519 15.30 -20.60 19.02
C GLN A 519 16.43 -19.67 19.42
N CYS A 520 16.14 -18.38 19.57
CA CYS A 520 17.12 -17.37 19.92
C CYS A 520 17.37 -17.26 21.43
N TYR A 521 16.43 -17.70 22.26
CA TYR A 521 16.39 -17.43 23.72
C TYR A 521 17.66 -17.84 24.49
N SER A 522 18.18 -19.02 24.21
CA SER A 522 19.32 -19.59 24.97
C SER A 522 20.62 -18.78 24.84
N TYR A 523 20.76 -18.03 23.79
CA TYR A 523 21.97 -17.26 23.46
C TYR A 523 21.88 -15.78 23.86
N GLN A 524 20.76 -15.35 24.45
CA GLN A 524 20.53 -13.94 24.80
C GLN A 524 21.02 -13.61 26.21
N GLU A 525 21.29 -12.33 26.44
CA GLU A 525 21.57 -11.77 27.75
C GLU A 525 20.32 -11.77 28.65
N ASP A 526 20.49 -11.74 29.96
CA ASP A 526 19.39 -11.87 30.92
C ASP A 526 18.34 -10.74 30.78
N GLU A 527 18.78 -9.53 30.44
CA GLU A 527 17.87 -8.39 30.17
C GLU A 527 16.98 -8.65 28.95
N ILE A 528 17.55 -9.21 27.87
CA ILE A 528 16.81 -9.55 26.66
C ILE A 528 15.87 -10.73 26.92
N LYS A 529 16.32 -11.72 27.69
CA LYS A 529 15.47 -12.84 28.12
C LYS A 529 14.25 -12.38 28.89
N GLU A 530 14.38 -11.37 29.74
CA GLU A 530 13.27 -10.78 30.46
C GLU A 530 12.28 -10.11 29.49
N LYS A 531 12.77 -9.36 28.52
CA LYS A 531 11.92 -8.76 27.47
C LYS A 531 11.17 -9.82 26.67
N ILE A 532 11.82 -10.94 26.33
CA ILE A 532 11.20 -12.06 25.63
C ILE A 532 10.11 -12.71 26.48
N ARG A 533 10.36 -12.95 27.78
CA ARG A 533 9.35 -13.51 28.70
C ARG A 533 8.14 -12.59 28.83
N ASN A 534 8.37 -11.28 28.94
CA ASN A 534 7.30 -10.29 28.98
C ASN A 534 6.47 -10.28 27.69
N ALA A 535 7.11 -10.36 26.54
CA ALA A 535 6.42 -10.48 25.25
C ALA A 535 5.58 -11.76 25.17
N ALA A 536 6.11 -12.91 25.60
CA ALA A 536 5.38 -14.18 25.62
C ALA A 536 4.18 -14.15 26.58
N ALA A 537 4.32 -13.53 27.75
CA ALA A 537 3.23 -13.31 28.70
C ALA A 537 2.11 -12.41 28.10
N ASP A 538 2.50 -11.36 27.38
CA ASP A 538 1.55 -10.48 26.72
C ASP A 538 0.85 -11.16 25.54
N MET A 539 1.52 -12.05 24.81
CA MET A 539 0.90 -12.87 23.76
C MET A 539 -0.17 -13.79 24.34
N LEU A 540 0.07 -14.39 25.51
CA LEU A 540 -0.93 -15.20 26.19
C LEU A 540 -2.16 -14.39 26.58
N LYS A 541 -1.97 -13.23 27.22
CA LYS A 541 -3.05 -12.32 27.62
C LYS A 541 -3.85 -11.83 26.39
N PHE A 542 -3.15 -11.50 25.32
CA PHE A 542 -3.80 -11.07 24.07
C PHE A 542 -4.65 -12.20 23.46
N GLY A 543 -4.17 -13.44 23.50
CA GLY A 543 -4.95 -14.62 23.11
C GLY A 543 -6.25 -14.73 23.91
N GLN A 544 -6.20 -14.51 25.24
CA GLN A 544 -7.37 -14.48 26.11
C GLN A 544 -8.40 -13.44 25.69
N LEU A 545 -7.93 -12.20 25.48
CA LEU A 545 -8.79 -11.10 25.05
C LEU A 545 -9.49 -11.37 23.71
N ILE A 546 -8.81 -12.09 22.80
CA ILE A 546 -9.41 -12.47 21.50
C ILE A 546 -10.49 -13.53 21.69
N GLU A 547 -10.25 -14.53 22.53
CA GLU A 547 -11.21 -15.60 22.83
C GLU A 547 -12.46 -15.03 23.47
N ASP A 548 -12.34 -14.17 24.48
CA ASP A 548 -13.44 -13.47 25.13
C ASP A 548 -14.28 -12.62 24.14
N GLN A 549 -13.62 -12.03 23.14
CA GLN A 549 -14.29 -11.28 22.09
C GLN A 549 -14.98 -12.15 21.03
N ASN A 550 -14.56 -13.42 20.87
CA ASN A 550 -15.09 -14.33 19.86
C ASN A 550 -16.54 -14.72 20.13
N GLU A 551 -16.98 -14.75 21.38
CA GLU A 551 -18.37 -15.06 21.75
C GLU A 551 -19.40 -14.15 21.05
N ASN A 552 -18.97 -12.91 20.72
CA ASN A 552 -19.85 -11.90 20.07
C ASN A 552 -19.54 -11.70 18.57
N ARG A 553 -18.72 -12.52 17.94
CA ARG A 553 -18.30 -12.35 16.54
C ARG A 553 -18.93 -13.37 15.60
N ARG A 554 -19.31 -12.90 14.39
CA ARG A 554 -19.80 -13.79 13.32
C ARG A 554 -18.70 -14.72 12.76
N THR A 555 -17.44 -14.30 12.81
CA THR A 555 -16.27 -15.09 12.38
C THR A 555 -15.29 -15.13 13.55
N PRO A 556 -15.25 -16.21 14.31
CA PRO A 556 -14.31 -16.34 15.43
C PRO A 556 -12.85 -16.41 14.91
N THR A 557 -11.96 -15.80 15.66
CA THR A 557 -10.53 -15.95 15.43
C THR A 557 -10.09 -17.28 16.04
N GLN A 558 -9.19 -18.00 15.39
CA GLN A 558 -8.66 -19.25 15.94
C GLN A 558 -7.91 -18.99 17.26
N PRO A 559 -8.03 -19.85 18.28
CA PRO A 559 -7.22 -19.75 19.50
C PRO A 559 -5.77 -20.11 19.23
N LEU A 560 -4.90 -19.85 20.22
CA LEU A 560 -3.49 -20.27 20.17
C LEU A 560 -3.40 -21.81 20.09
N SER A 561 -2.50 -22.32 19.25
CA SER A 561 -2.27 -23.76 19.16
C SER A 561 -1.58 -24.31 20.40
N ALA A 562 -1.69 -25.61 20.61
CA ALA A 562 -0.99 -26.30 21.70
C ALA A 562 0.54 -26.11 21.63
N THR A 563 1.11 -26.07 20.42
CA THR A 563 2.54 -25.79 20.21
C THR A 563 2.89 -24.35 20.63
N ALA A 564 2.06 -23.36 20.30
CA ALA A 564 2.28 -21.99 20.73
C ALA A 564 2.23 -21.84 22.26
N LEU A 565 1.26 -22.49 22.92
CA LEU A 565 1.16 -22.50 24.37
C LEU A 565 2.38 -23.20 25.02
N ALA A 566 2.84 -24.31 24.45
CA ALA A 566 4.05 -25.00 24.92
C ALA A 566 5.32 -24.13 24.80
N ASN A 567 5.45 -23.36 23.72
CA ASN A 567 6.53 -22.40 23.53
C ASN A 567 6.48 -21.27 24.57
N ILE A 568 5.30 -20.74 24.89
CA ILE A 568 5.13 -19.73 25.94
C ILE A 568 5.54 -20.32 27.31
N ILE A 569 5.14 -21.55 27.59
CA ILE A 569 5.49 -22.24 28.81
C ILE A 569 7.01 -22.41 28.93
N ASP A 570 7.68 -22.82 27.85
CA ASP A 570 9.16 -22.99 27.82
C ASP A 570 9.89 -21.68 28.13
N LEU A 571 9.51 -20.60 27.43
CA LEU A 571 10.10 -19.27 27.60
C LEU A 571 9.92 -18.74 29.04
N CYS A 572 8.72 -18.90 29.60
CA CYS A 572 8.38 -18.36 30.92
C CYS A 572 8.88 -19.22 32.07
N ALA A 573 9.15 -20.53 31.85
CA ALA A 573 9.65 -21.45 32.89
C ALA A 573 11.17 -21.37 33.15
N ASP A 574 11.91 -20.53 32.42
CA ASP A 574 13.36 -20.37 32.60
C ASP A 574 13.72 -19.35 33.69
N VAL A 575 13.07 -19.48 34.86
CA VAL A 575 13.30 -18.62 36.03
C VAL A 575 13.48 -19.46 37.26
N ASN A 576 14.51 -19.14 38.07
CA ASN A 576 14.85 -19.88 39.26
C ASN A 576 14.21 -19.32 40.56
N ASP A 577 13.57 -18.13 40.48
CA ASP A 577 12.90 -17.55 41.62
C ASP A 577 11.44 -18.03 41.71
N LYS A 578 11.07 -18.55 42.87
CA LYS A 578 9.70 -18.99 43.16
C LYS A 578 8.69 -17.84 43.14
N ALA A 579 9.12 -16.64 43.46
CA ALA A 579 8.26 -15.44 43.54
C ALA A 579 8.06 -14.76 42.19
N ASP A 580 8.78 -15.19 41.14
CA ASP A 580 8.67 -14.56 39.80
C ASP A 580 7.29 -14.75 39.23
N PRO A 581 6.67 -13.66 38.69
CA PRO A 581 5.32 -13.68 38.07
C PRO A 581 5.24 -14.55 36.82
N SER A 582 6.37 -14.89 36.17
CA SER A 582 6.41 -15.79 35.02
C SER A 582 5.80 -17.16 35.31
N TRP A 583 5.87 -17.63 36.53
CA TRP A 583 5.24 -18.88 36.94
C TRP A 583 3.72 -18.86 36.98
N GLU A 584 3.09 -17.69 37.17
CA GLU A 584 1.64 -17.52 37.04
C GLU A 584 1.23 -17.67 35.57
N VAL A 585 2.03 -17.07 34.66
CA VAL A 585 1.85 -17.22 33.21
C VAL A 585 1.94 -18.69 32.78
N VAL A 586 2.92 -19.43 33.33
CA VAL A 586 3.07 -20.88 33.06
C VAL A 586 1.81 -21.64 33.54
N GLY A 587 1.29 -21.29 34.71
CA GLY A 587 0.07 -21.90 35.24
C GLY A 587 -1.14 -21.65 34.37
N ASP A 588 -1.33 -20.40 33.93
CA ASP A 588 -2.42 -20.00 33.05
C ASP A 588 -2.32 -20.67 31.67
N ALA A 589 -1.12 -20.74 31.10
CA ALA A 589 -0.88 -21.40 29.81
C ALA A 589 -1.15 -22.92 29.87
N LEU A 590 -0.74 -23.58 30.96
CA LEU A 590 -1.05 -25.01 31.22
C LEU A 590 -2.54 -25.24 31.42
N GLY A 591 -3.24 -24.35 32.12
CA GLY A 591 -4.69 -24.39 32.28
C GLY A 591 -5.43 -24.35 30.95
N ARG A 592 -4.98 -23.50 30.05
CA ARG A 592 -5.51 -23.39 28.69
C ARG A 592 -5.16 -24.59 27.83
N LEU A 593 -3.95 -25.12 27.95
CA LEU A 593 -3.53 -26.30 27.22
C LEU A 593 -4.42 -27.50 27.52
N ARG A 594 -4.91 -27.62 28.76
CA ARG A 594 -5.88 -28.65 29.16
C ARG A 594 -7.34 -28.33 28.83
N SER A 595 -7.65 -27.12 28.46
CA SER A 595 -9.01 -26.76 28.04
C SER A 595 -9.31 -27.33 26.66
N GLU A 596 -10.59 -27.60 26.38
CA GLU A 596 -11.06 -28.04 25.04
C GLU A 596 -10.84 -27.00 23.93
N GLN A 597 -10.38 -25.80 24.31
CA GLN A 597 -10.12 -24.70 23.37
C GLN A 597 -8.76 -24.79 22.70
N ALA A 598 -7.82 -25.54 23.24
CA ALA A 598 -6.48 -25.69 22.63
C ALA A 598 -6.55 -26.54 21.36
N VAL A 599 -6.04 -26.00 20.25
CA VAL A 599 -6.01 -26.70 18.96
C VAL A 599 -4.75 -27.52 18.82
N GLY A 600 -4.89 -28.83 18.61
CA GLY A 600 -3.77 -29.72 18.34
C GLY A 600 -3.06 -30.23 19.59
N VAL A 601 -1.87 -30.80 19.40
CA VAL A 601 -0.99 -31.35 20.43
C VAL A 601 0.38 -30.70 20.30
N PRO A 602 1.14 -30.47 21.39
CA PRO A 602 2.49 -29.89 21.29
C PRO A 602 3.42 -30.76 20.46
N ASP A 603 4.20 -30.13 19.57
CA ASP A 603 5.18 -30.84 18.74
C ASP A 603 6.34 -31.47 19.56
N LYS A 604 6.64 -30.87 20.72
CA LYS A 604 7.73 -31.27 21.60
C LYS A 604 7.23 -31.48 23.03
N PRO A 605 6.69 -32.65 23.35
CA PRO A 605 6.17 -32.94 24.69
C PRO A 605 7.27 -32.94 25.77
N GLU A 606 8.54 -33.17 25.40
CA GLU A 606 9.69 -33.17 26.34
C GLU A 606 9.82 -31.82 27.06
N ILE A 607 9.45 -30.71 26.44
CA ILE A 607 9.46 -29.38 27.05
C ILE A 607 8.62 -29.36 28.32
N LEU A 608 7.40 -29.90 28.24
CA LEU A 608 6.49 -29.94 29.38
C LEU A 608 7.01 -30.86 30.50
N ALA A 609 7.71 -31.94 30.15
CA ALA A 609 8.38 -32.81 31.11
C ALA A 609 9.52 -32.08 31.86
N GLU A 610 10.33 -31.31 31.15
CA GLU A 610 11.40 -30.50 31.76
C GLU A 610 10.85 -29.39 32.64
N VAL A 611 9.80 -28.70 32.19
CA VAL A 611 9.10 -27.66 32.96
C VAL A 611 8.51 -28.26 34.25
N ALA A 612 7.90 -29.42 34.19
CA ALA A 612 7.41 -30.13 35.39
C ALA A 612 8.50 -30.38 36.40
N LYS A 613 9.65 -30.84 35.96
CA LYS A 613 10.83 -31.08 36.80
C LYS A 613 11.38 -29.80 37.40
N LYS A 614 11.49 -28.72 36.61
CA LYS A 614 11.93 -27.40 37.09
C LYS A 614 10.94 -26.84 38.13
N ALA A 615 9.62 -26.91 37.87
CA ALA A 615 8.58 -26.44 38.77
C ALA A 615 8.61 -27.22 40.13
N ALA A 616 8.86 -28.52 40.11
CA ALA A 616 9.04 -29.34 41.31
C ALA A 616 10.26 -28.89 42.12
N ASN A 617 11.40 -28.66 41.47
CA ASN A 617 12.63 -28.18 42.13
C ASN A 617 12.43 -26.81 42.82
N ILE A 618 11.70 -25.92 42.24
CA ILE A 618 11.44 -24.56 42.74
C ILE A 618 10.34 -24.58 43.83
N GLY A 619 9.66 -25.71 44.03
CA GLY A 619 8.60 -25.88 45.03
C GLY A 619 7.25 -25.31 44.58
N LYS A 620 6.93 -25.49 43.28
CA LYS A 620 5.59 -25.25 42.68
C LYS A 620 4.97 -26.58 42.20
N PRO A 621 4.61 -27.49 43.12
CA PRO A 621 4.18 -28.86 42.77
C PRO A 621 2.83 -28.89 42.02
N GLY A 622 1.97 -27.87 42.16
CA GLY A 622 0.70 -27.75 41.42
C GLY A 622 0.92 -27.62 39.93
N ILE A 623 1.87 -26.78 39.51
CA ILE A 623 2.25 -26.60 38.10
C ILE A 623 2.84 -27.90 37.53
N ALA A 624 3.73 -28.54 38.28
CA ALA A 624 4.32 -29.82 37.89
C ALA A 624 3.24 -30.90 37.69
N ALA A 625 2.28 -31.00 38.64
CA ALA A 625 1.19 -31.95 38.56
C ALA A 625 0.32 -31.71 37.35
N THR A 626 -0.04 -30.46 37.05
CA THR A 626 -0.88 -30.08 35.88
C THR A 626 -0.21 -30.45 34.55
N ALA A 627 1.09 -30.16 34.41
CA ALA A 627 1.87 -30.49 33.21
C ALA A 627 1.94 -32.00 32.97
N LEU A 628 2.21 -32.78 34.03
CA LEU A 628 2.32 -34.24 33.94
C LEU A 628 0.96 -34.92 33.71
N THR A 629 -0.11 -34.39 34.28
CA THR A 629 -1.46 -34.89 34.03
C THR A 629 -1.83 -34.69 32.57
N TYR A 630 -1.51 -33.52 31.98
CA TYR A 630 -1.75 -33.26 30.56
C TYR A 630 -0.95 -34.26 29.67
N LEU A 631 0.33 -34.45 29.95
CA LEU A 631 1.13 -35.45 29.22
C LEU A 631 0.55 -36.85 29.28
N ALA A 632 0.02 -37.24 30.45
CA ALA A 632 -0.61 -38.52 30.64
C ALA A 632 -1.97 -38.64 29.92
N GLU A 633 -2.80 -37.61 29.99
CA GLU A 633 -4.08 -37.53 29.28
C GLU A 633 -3.93 -37.59 27.76
N CYS A 634 -2.87 -36.97 27.21
CA CYS A 634 -2.55 -37.04 25.79
C CYS A 634 -1.86 -38.33 25.34
N GLY A 635 -1.48 -39.22 26.28
CA GLY A 635 -0.89 -40.51 25.98
C GLY A 635 0.57 -40.48 25.48
N PHE A 636 1.33 -39.43 25.86
CA PHE A 636 2.73 -39.34 25.49
C PHE A 636 3.59 -40.37 26.18
N GLU A 637 4.49 -41.02 25.46
CA GLU A 637 5.39 -42.09 26.01
C GLU A 637 6.31 -41.56 27.12
N GLU A 638 6.72 -40.29 27.04
CA GLU A 638 7.56 -39.60 28.02
C GLU A 638 6.87 -39.37 29.36
N ALA A 639 5.55 -39.39 29.41
CA ALA A 639 4.77 -39.06 30.61
C ALA A 639 5.14 -39.93 31.81
N THR A 640 5.27 -41.22 31.62
CA THR A 640 5.62 -42.16 32.70
C THR A 640 7.00 -41.91 33.30
N LYS A 641 8.01 -41.66 32.45
CA LYS A 641 9.35 -41.34 32.88
C LYS A 641 9.42 -39.97 33.56
N ALA A 642 8.75 -38.97 32.98
CA ALA A 642 8.66 -37.61 33.53
C ALA A 642 8.03 -37.60 34.93
N CYS A 643 6.96 -38.39 35.15
CA CYS A 643 6.34 -38.56 36.48
C CYS A 643 7.31 -39.13 37.50
N VAL A 644 8.07 -40.18 37.14
CA VAL A 644 9.06 -40.78 38.03
C VAL A 644 10.18 -39.80 38.37
N ASP A 645 10.73 -39.13 37.37
CA ASP A 645 11.80 -38.15 37.55
C ASP A 645 11.36 -36.97 38.43
N THR A 646 10.16 -36.45 38.20
CA THR A 646 9.59 -35.31 38.96
C THR A 646 9.30 -35.71 40.42
N LEU A 647 8.73 -36.88 40.66
CA LEU A 647 8.53 -37.39 42.03
C LEU A 647 9.83 -37.64 42.72
N GLY A 648 10.84 -38.15 42.01
CA GLY A 648 12.19 -38.34 42.54
C GLY A 648 12.80 -37.06 43.09
N VAL A 649 12.61 -35.97 42.33
CA VAL A 649 13.02 -34.64 42.78
C VAL A 649 12.22 -34.15 43.98
N MET A 650 10.87 -34.28 43.97
CA MET A 650 10.00 -33.81 45.06
C MET A 650 10.27 -34.59 46.38
N LEU A 651 10.51 -35.85 46.27
CA LEU A 651 10.71 -36.74 47.46
C LEU A 651 12.17 -36.87 47.84
N ASN A 652 13.10 -36.31 47.05
CA ASN A 652 14.55 -36.46 47.20
C ASN A 652 14.97 -37.94 47.26
N ARG A 653 14.41 -38.78 46.36
CA ARG A 653 14.65 -40.24 46.27
C ARG A 653 15.11 -40.60 44.86
N PRO A 654 15.92 -41.65 44.71
CA PRO A 654 16.36 -42.17 43.42
C PRO A 654 15.15 -42.73 42.63
N ALA A 655 15.23 -42.69 41.30
CA ALA A 655 14.16 -43.11 40.40
C ALA A 655 13.67 -44.55 40.63
N ASP A 656 14.57 -45.46 40.99
CA ASP A 656 14.25 -46.88 41.25
C ASP A 656 13.34 -47.03 42.47
N GLU A 657 13.62 -46.29 43.56
CA GLU A 657 12.76 -46.29 44.76
C GLU A 657 11.39 -45.67 44.49
N VAL A 658 11.33 -44.60 43.72
CA VAL A 658 10.08 -43.96 43.33
C VAL A 658 9.23 -44.89 42.46
N GLN A 659 9.87 -45.61 41.53
CA GLN A 659 9.19 -46.55 40.65
C GLN A 659 8.62 -47.73 41.45
N THR A 660 9.31 -48.16 42.53
CA THR A 660 8.83 -49.19 43.43
C THR A 660 7.66 -48.68 44.28
N LEU A 661 7.75 -47.44 44.77
CA LEU A 661 6.70 -46.77 45.55
C LEU A 661 5.42 -46.59 44.74
N LEU A 662 5.51 -46.25 43.47
CA LEU A 662 4.39 -46.11 42.54
C LEU A 662 3.67 -47.43 42.19
N GLN A 663 4.24 -48.59 42.53
CA GLN A 663 3.60 -49.90 42.41
C GLN A 663 2.74 -50.25 43.62
N GLU A 664 2.84 -49.51 44.75
CA GLU A 664 2.05 -49.74 45.94
C GLU A 664 0.56 -49.39 45.73
N PRO A 665 -0.35 -49.97 46.53
CA PRO A 665 -1.79 -49.67 46.45
C PRO A 665 -2.06 -48.20 46.82
N ARG A 666 -3.09 -47.64 46.19
CA ARG A 666 -3.50 -46.21 46.33
C ARG A 666 -3.68 -45.79 47.80
N SER A 667 -4.22 -46.66 48.66
CA SER A 667 -4.39 -46.36 50.09
C SER A 667 -3.06 -46.12 50.84
N THR A 668 -2.00 -46.76 50.42
CA THR A 668 -0.65 -46.59 50.99
C THR A 668 -0.01 -45.28 50.49
N LEU A 669 -0.23 -44.94 49.22
CA LEU A 669 0.23 -43.70 48.62
C LEU A 669 -0.48 -42.49 49.25
N GLU A 670 -1.78 -42.56 49.49
CA GLU A 670 -2.57 -41.53 50.16
C GLU A 670 -2.10 -41.27 51.60
N ALA A 671 -1.63 -42.30 52.30
CA ALA A 671 -1.13 -42.15 53.65
C ALA A 671 0.31 -41.62 53.73
N SER A 672 1.10 -41.76 52.65
CA SER A 672 2.55 -41.49 52.65
C SER A 672 2.94 -40.24 51.86
N LEU A 673 2.09 -39.75 50.94
CA LEU A 673 2.43 -38.66 50.02
C LEU A 673 1.63 -37.39 50.31
N HIS A 674 2.27 -36.26 50.02
CA HIS A 674 1.58 -34.96 50.02
C HIS A 674 0.56 -34.90 48.89
N PRO A 675 -0.57 -34.18 49.00
CA PRO A 675 -1.64 -34.12 48.00
C PRO A 675 -1.17 -33.82 46.56
N SER A 676 -0.19 -32.95 46.39
CA SER A 676 0.40 -32.64 45.09
C SER A 676 1.25 -33.79 44.50
N ALA A 677 1.88 -34.59 45.34
CA ALA A 677 2.61 -35.80 44.91
C ALA A 677 1.64 -36.92 44.53
N LEU A 678 0.47 -36.98 45.19
CA LEU A 678 -0.59 -37.91 44.84
C LEU A 678 -1.14 -37.69 43.43
N VAL A 679 -1.36 -36.42 43.04
CA VAL A 679 -1.81 -36.09 41.69
C VAL A 679 -0.81 -36.56 40.63
N ILE A 680 0.49 -36.45 40.89
CA ILE A 680 1.52 -36.93 39.97
C ILE A 680 1.56 -38.49 39.94
N ALA A 681 1.29 -39.14 41.05
CA ALA A 681 1.18 -40.60 41.09
C ALA A 681 -0.06 -41.09 40.32
N GLU A 682 -1.17 -40.37 40.41
CA GLU A 682 -2.38 -40.60 39.57
C GLU A 682 -2.08 -40.41 38.08
N ALA A 683 -1.36 -39.34 37.70
CA ALA A 683 -0.91 -39.13 36.34
C ALA A 683 0.00 -40.28 35.83
N PHE A 684 0.88 -40.81 36.66
CA PHE A 684 1.69 -41.98 36.31
C PHE A 684 0.83 -43.20 36.02
N HIS A 685 -0.17 -43.48 36.86
CA HIS A 685 -1.08 -44.60 36.65
C HIS A 685 -1.92 -44.42 35.40
N LEU A 686 -2.39 -43.19 35.11
CA LEU A 686 -3.09 -42.83 33.89
C LEU A 686 -2.24 -43.11 32.66
N ALA A 687 -1.00 -42.62 32.64
CA ALA A 687 -0.05 -42.83 31.55
C ALA A 687 0.27 -44.31 31.31
N LYS A 688 0.30 -45.13 32.37
CA LYS A 688 0.58 -46.56 32.28
C LYS A 688 -0.62 -47.39 31.83
N THR A 689 -1.83 -46.99 32.17
CA THR A 689 -3.06 -47.70 31.80
C THR A 689 -3.51 -47.37 30.37
N GLY A 690 -2.98 -46.34 29.78
CA GLY A 690 -3.31 -45.89 28.42
C GLY A 690 -4.82 -45.56 28.32
N ALA A 691 -5.28 -44.54 28.97
CA ALA A 691 -6.62 -44.00 28.70
C ALA A 691 -6.63 -43.45 27.30
N SER A 692 -6.98 -44.29 26.33
CA SER A 692 -7.37 -43.83 25.01
C SER A 692 -8.60 -42.95 25.15
N ILE A 693 -8.43 -41.64 24.92
CA ILE A 693 -9.56 -40.78 24.64
C ILE A 693 -10.18 -41.30 23.33
N ASP A 694 -11.35 -41.94 23.44
CA ASP A 694 -12.16 -42.32 22.30
C ASP A 694 -12.49 -41.08 21.47
N THR A 695 -11.68 -40.82 20.47
CA THR A 695 -12.00 -39.92 19.37
C THR A 695 -12.94 -40.61 18.36
N SER A 696 -14.03 -41.16 18.86
CA SER A 696 -15.10 -41.68 18.05
C SER A 696 -16.38 -40.88 18.31
N SER A 697 -16.47 -39.70 17.70
CA SER A 697 -17.78 -39.16 17.35
C SER A 697 -17.63 -38.01 16.36
N SER A 698 -18.24 -38.29 15.23
CA SER A 698 -18.73 -37.39 14.16
C SER A 698 -17.80 -37.09 12.99
N GLU A 699 -17.57 -38.08 12.18
CA GLU A 699 -17.73 -37.90 10.75
C GLU A 699 -19.22 -37.76 10.48
N SER A 700 -19.68 -36.55 10.24
CA SER A 700 -20.94 -36.29 9.57
C SER A 700 -20.58 -35.65 8.23
N ASP A 701 -20.62 -36.48 7.20
CA ASP A 701 -20.78 -36.07 5.81
C ASP A 701 -21.83 -34.95 5.72
N SER A 702 -21.43 -33.85 5.16
CA SER A 702 -22.35 -32.96 4.47
C SER A 702 -21.67 -32.46 3.21
N ASP A 703 -21.83 -33.29 2.14
CA ASP A 703 -21.95 -32.79 0.79
C ASP A 703 -22.94 -31.65 0.75
N SER A 704 -22.51 -30.51 0.28
CA SER A 704 -23.37 -29.62 -0.46
C SER A 704 -22.52 -28.81 -1.42
N SER A 705 -22.54 -29.28 -2.63
CA SER A 705 -22.55 -28.62 -3.92
C SER A 705 -23.00 -27.15 -3.90
N ASP A 706 -22.30 -26.40 -4.74
CA ASP A 706 -22.72 -25.43 -5.74
C ASP A 706 -22.96 -23.97 -5.39
N SER A 707 -22.24 -23.25 -6.21
CA SER A 707 -22.68 -22.07 -7.01
C SER A 707 -23.02 -20.77 -6.24
N ASP A 708 -22.29 -19.77 -6.40
CA ASP A 708 -22.26 -18.60 -7.29
C ASP A 708 -21.15 -17.60 -6.90
#